data_94d853258a97872ab81c3d5b6f47144a
#
_entry.id   94d853258a97872ab81c3d5b6f47144a
#
_cell.length_a   1.000
_cell.length_b   1.000
_cell.length_c   1.000
_cell.angle_alpha   90.00
_cell.angle_beta   90.00
_cell.angle_gamma   90.00
#
_symmetry.space_group_name_H-M   'P 1'
#
loop_
_entity.id
_entity.type
_entity.pdbx_description
1 polymer ?
#
loop_
_entity_poly.entity_id
_entity_poly.type
_entity_poly.pdbx_seq_one_letter_code
_entity_poly.pdbx_strand_id
1 'polypeptide(L)'
;MISTESKLQDEQGKLKKINEEIGQLKVQVTSSYLLPILAKQEQFQLIHIHNINNDNDASKDLQNLSITQLNSKSETINRQIQELEKLNNIKTNMDEIEKLLSNLNLSINSLLDLQHLSHLFKQIQAIPSLNYMIYKQVIRRVASLRITFVELLNNYLNLIVPDEFTILHGSVIGDFNQFVIKNGYNLSVYAEYKTKWDELIDRMFHSHEIKLVYNGGGSNNEEDDEQLEMKEVEGTDFISSLINFVTFINKINHAQIKNYLNSKISKLVAGQLFQNVEKIIRDQEQINQLNALMILCEDNGWNFLNKIEGSGTMEERLNKLHIDWIIDDYVGKIKTVLNTSSHFTELKEVQEEVREKREDTITNDNDTDWNESWDDGWDEEEEENQANDSPQLKQREDLQKHGQVKISQIPQQLELLFKQYSKYSKDISYLVSTIKALSLVQYPSLASSFVMYNDFIKLAQITGDNSLISFIDSNWNQMTLQFIQELKTLISSLNLKSEVDMEDEILDDYNLNQLSLIYKWFQTFFESRQFRQTNFGKFEQLITELVDFANMWLIQLIFTIDDISENQCLLYSLLIDNLNNITIPILGEIGVSKSSIDSFNKANNVRFLLNNHLKDIIDRFYQGELFDLATGEMVNMIRSIFIQSEIRDNYINEIIEFRNMS
;
A
#
# COMPACT_ATOMS: atom_id res chain seq x y z
N MET A 1 19.42 20.96 -10.69
CA MET A 1 19.05 19.91 -11.67
C MET A 1 20.10 19.66 -12.75
N ILE A 2 20.71 20.67 -13.35
CA ILE A 2 21.73 20.53 -14.44
C ILE A 2 23.00 19.74 -13.98
N SER A 3 23.37 19.78 -12.71
CA SER A 3 24.56 19.09 -12.19
C SER A 3 24.39 17.56 -11.99
N THR A 4 23.19 17.09 -11.83
CA THR A 4 22.90 15.65 -11.63
C THR A 4 22.77 14.89 -12.94
N GLU A 5 22.24 15.51 -13.97
CA GLU A 5 22.17 14.94 -15.34
C GLU A 5 23.55 14.79 -15.97
N SER A 6 24.42 15.78 -15.80
CA SER A 6 25.81 15.72 -16.29
C SER A 6 26.59 14.59 -15.62
N LYS A 7 26.42 14.38 -14.31
CA LYS A 7 27.05 13.26 -13.60
C LYS A 7 26.48 11.90 -14.03
N LEU A 8 25.18 11.82 -14.31
CA LEU A 8 24.55 10.59 -14.81
C LEU A 8 25.07 10.21 -16.20
N GLN A 9 25.23 11.20 -17.11
CA GLN A 9 25.82 10.97 -18.43
C GLN A 9 27.28 10.51 -18.36
N ASP A 10 28.08 11.08 -17.43
CA ASP A 10 29.47 10.67 -17.23
C ASP A 10 29.57 9.23 -16.70
N GLU A 11 28.72 8.85 -15.75
CA GLU A 11 28.67 7.47 -15.24
C GLU A 11 28.14 6.48 -16.29
N GLN A 12 27.16 6.86 -17.10
CA GLN A 12 26.72 6.05 -18.24
C GLN A 12 27.80 5.87 -19.28
N GLY A 13 28.62 6.91 -19.53
CA GLY A 13 29.78 6.84 -20.41
C GLY A 13 30.87 5.89 -19.89
N LYS A 14 31.13 5.89 -18.58
CA LYS A 14 32.06 4.96 -17.93
C LYS A 14 31.56 3.51 -18.02
N LEU A 15 30.25 3.29 -17.77
CA LEU A 15 29.63 1.98 -17.83
C LEU A 15 29.68 1.38 -19.24
N LYS A 16 29.50 2.21 -20.28
CA LYS A 16 29.64 1.80 -21.69
C LYS A 16 31.08 1.38 -22.01
N LYS A 17 32.09 2.15 -21.58
CA LYS A 17 33.51 1.79 -21.76
C LYS A 17 33.86 0.48 -21.06
N ILE A 18 33.42 0.28 -19.84
CA ILE A 18 33.66 -0.96 -19.09
C ILE A 18 33.02 -2.17 -19.81
N ASN A 19 31.80 -2.02 -20.34
CA ASN A 19 31.15 -3.07 -21.10
C ASN A 19 31.88 -3.39 -22.44
N GLU A 20 32.43 -2.40 -23.11
CA GLU A 20 33.27 -2.59 -24.31
C GLU A 20 34.57 -3.32 -23.94
N GLU A 21 35.24 -2.95 -22.86
CA GLU A 21 36.44 -3.63 -22.34
C GLU A 21 36.16 -5.09 -21.94
N ILE A 22 35.04 -5.36 -21.26
CA ILE A 22 34.57 -6.72 -20.95
C ILE A 22 34.33 -7.51 -22.22
N GLY A 23 33.75 -6.89 -23.26
CA GLY A 23 33.54 -7.50 -24.56
C GLY A 23 34.88 -7.89 -25.22
N GLN A 24 35.83 -7.00 -25.24
CA GLN A 24 37.21 -7.24 -25.78
C GLN A 24 37.93 -8.33 -24.98
N LEU A 25 37.88 -8.30 -23.67
CA LEU A 25 38.47 -9.34 -22.81
C LEU A 25 37.85 -10.71 -23.03
N LYS A 26 36.54 -10.80 -23.19
CA LYS A 26 35.82 -12.06 -23.53
C LYS A 26 36.35 -12.63 -24.87
N VAL A 27 36.46 -11.79 -25.88
CA VAL A 27 36.97 -12.21 -27.21
C VAL A 27 38.42 -12.66 -27.08
N GLN A 28 39.23 -11.92 -26.35
CA GLN A 28 40.66 -12.24 -26.17
C GLN A 28 40.87 -13.54 -25.37
N VAL A 29 40.08 -13.76 -24.28
CA VAL A 29 40.13 -15.02 -23.52
C VAL A 29 39.66 -16.19 -24.40
N THR A 30 38.63 -16.01 -25.20
CA THR A 30 38.12 -17.06 -26.06
C THR A 30 39.12 -17.42 -27.15
N SER A 31 39.72 -16.43 -27.85
CA SER A 31 40.64 -16.67 -28.96
C SER A 31 42.03 -17.11 -28.49
N SER A 32 42.57 -16.49 -27.42
CA SER A 32 43.97 -16.74 -27.02
C SER A 32 44.13 -17.93 -26.04
N TYR A 33 43.11 -18.28 -25.30
CA TYR A 33 43.21 -19.36 -24.32
C TYR A 33 42.26 -20.52 -24.56
N LEU A 34 40.96 -20.28 -24.76
CA LEU A 34 39.98 -21.36 -24.89
C LEU A 34 40.14 -22.15 -26.20
N LEU A 35 40.26 -21.47 -27.36
CA LEU A 35 40.39 -22.17 -28.64
C LEU A 35 41.67 -23.02 -28.75
N PRO A 36 42.86 -22.55 -28.31
CA PRO A 36 44.04 -23.38 -28.29
C PRO A 36 43.96 -24.58 -27.33
N ILE A 37 43.30 -24.41 -26.15
CA ILE A 37 43.12 -25.52 -25.22
C ILE A 37 42.17 -26.56 -25.82
N LEU A 38 41.08 -26.13 -26.44
CA LEU A 38 40.12 -27.01 -27.09
C LEU A 38 40.75 -27.78 -28.28
N ALA A 39 41.58 -27.08 -29.10
CA ALA A 39 42.30 -27.73 -30.21
C ALA A 39 43.34 -28.74 -29.69
N LYS A 40 44.03 -28.45 -28.58
CA LYS A 40 44.93 -29.46 -27.95
C LYS A 40 44.14 -30.64 -27.38
N GLN A 41 42.95 -30.38 -26.78
CA GLN A 41 42.08 -31.45 -26.26
C GLN A 41 41.59 -32.35 -27.38
N GLU A 42 41.22 -31.79 -28.54
CA GLU A 42 40.88 -32.56 -29.73
C GLU A 42 42.04 -33.39 -30.29
N GLN A 43 43.25 -32.81 -30.32
CA GLN A 43 44.44 -33.55 -30.70
C GLN A 43 44.76 -34.69 -29.75
N PHE A 44 44.63 -34.48 -28.42
CA PHE A 44 44.80 -35.56 -27.43
C PHE A 44 43.71 -36.67 -27.60
N GLN A 45 42.51 -36.33 -27.91
CA GLN A 45 41.42 -37.29 -28.16
C GLN A 45 41.68 -38.10 -29.45
N LEU A 46 42.15 -37.43 -30.54
CA LEU A 46 42.52 -38.10 -31.79
C LEU A 46 43.75 -39.03 -31.64
N ILE A 47 44.74 -38.62 -30.84
CA ILE A 47 45.89 -39.45 -30.50
C ILE A 47 45.46 -40.67 -29.68
N HIS A 48 44.50 -40.50 -28.74
CA HIS A 48 43.95 -41.63 -27.98
C HIS A 48 43.17 -42.61 -28.85
N ILE A 49 42.44 -42.16 -29.84
CA ILE A 49 41.69 -42.99 -30.81
C ILE A 49 42.66 -43.71 -31.76
N HIS A 50 43.77 -43.03 -32.20
CA HIS A 50 44.77 -43.64 -33.04
C HIS A 50 45.59 -44.72 -32.35
N ASN A 51 45.87 -44.54 -31.05
CA ASN A 51 46.56 -45.54 -30.26
C ASN A 51 45.71 -46.78 -29.94
N ILE A 52 44.39 -46.67 -29.96
CA ILE A 52 43.46 -47.80 -29.79
C ILE A 52 43.48 -48.73 -31.05
N ASN A 53 43.74 -48.18 -32.23
CA ASN A 53 43.74 -48.93 -33.49
C ASN A 53 45.08 -49.71 -33.75
N ASN A 54 46.13 -49.54 -32.91
CA ASN A 54 47.40 -50.21 -33.09
C ASN A 54 47.66 -51.34 -32.11
N ASP A 55 46.65 -51.87 -31.45
CA ASP A 55 46.82 -52.78 -30.32
C ASP A 55 46.87 -54.26 -30.64
N ASN A 56 48.09 -54.68 -30.94
CA ASN A 56 48.56 -55.99 -30.48
C ASN A 56 49.26 -55.93 -29.08
N ASP A 57 49.42 -54.73 -28.48
CA ASP A 57 50.01 -54.55 -27.16
C ASP A 57 49.02 -54.44 -26.00
N ALA A 58 47.76 -54.16 -26.25
CA ALA A 58 46.73 -54.01 -25.21
C ALA A 58 46.46 -55.30 -24.42
N SER A 59 46.74 -56.47 -25.01
CA SER A 59 46.60 -57.77 -24.35
C SER A 59 47.70 -58.01 -23.29
N LYS A 60 48.88 -57.42 -23.43
CA LYS A 60 49.99 -57.56 -22.47
C LYS A 60 49.81 -56.66 -21.23
N ASP A 61 49.25 -55.47 -21.43
CA ASP A 61 48.96 -54.55 -20.34
C ASP A 61 47.79 -55.00 -19.45
N LEU A 62 46.88 -55.75 -19.98
CA LEU A 62 45.75 -56.35 -19.21
C LEU A 62 46.17 -57.52 -18.30
N GLN A 63 47.24 -58.29 -18.68
CA GLN A 63 47.71 -59.45 -17.92
C GLN A 63 48.42 -59.05 -16.60
N ASN A 64 48.90 -57.80 -16.47
CA ASN A 64 49.59 -57.30 -15.29
C ASN A 64 48.71 -56.52 -14.31
N LEU A 65 47.40 -56.43 -14.53
CA LEU A 65 46.52 -55.68 -13.70
C LEU A 65 45.88 -56.53 -12.61
N SER A 66 45.71 -56.00 -11.41
CA SER A 66 44.94 -56.63 -10.36
C SER A 66 43.43 -56.77 -10.72
N ILE A 67 42.73 -57.73 -10.13
CA ILE A 67 41.28 -57.95 -10.38
C ILE A 67 40.46 -56.67 -10.12
N THR A 68 40.84 -55.88 -9.12
CA THR A 68 40.21 -54.60 -8.81
C THR A 68 40.43 -53.55 -9.88
N GLN A 69 41.63 -53.49 -10.47
CA GLN A 69 41.96 -52.61 -11.58
C GLN A 69 41.28 -53.02 -12.88
N LEU A 70 41.16 -54.33 -13.13
CA LEU A 70 40.43 -54.87 -14.29
C LEU A 70 38.90 -54.56 -14.17
N ASN A 71 38.32 -54.69 -12.97
CA ASN A 71 36.95 -54.33 -12.74
C ASN A 71 36.71 -52.81 -12.93
N SER A 72 37.59 -51.97 -12.41
CA SER A 72 37.45 -50.51 -12.60
C SER A 72 37.61 -50.11 -14.06
N LYS A 73 38.51 -50.75 -14.83
CA LYS A 73 38.64 -50.55 -16.29
C LYS A 73 37.40 -51.03 -17.03
N SER A 74 36.87 -52.20 -16.65
CA SER A 74 35.64 -52.73 -17.24
C SER A 74 34.46 -51.78 -17.00
N GLU A 75 34.31 -51.26 -15.79
CA GLU A 75 33.27 -50.24 -15.48
C GLU A 75 33.44 -48.96 -16.30
N THR A 76 34.69 -48.48 -16.46
CA THR A 76 34.95 -47.29 -17.29
C THR A 76 34.65 -47.51 -18.74
N ILE A 77 35.00 -48.69 -19.30
CA ILE A 77 34.69 -49.05 -20.68
C ILE A 77 33.16 -49.18 -20.85
N ASN A 78 32.49 -49.87 -19.96
CA ASN A 78 31.03 -50.01 -20.00
C ASN A 78 30.34 -48.64 -19.96
N ARG A 79 30.85 -47.71 -19.15
CA ARG A 79 30.34 -46.33 -19.11
C ARG A 79 30.54 -45.60 -20.46
N GLN A 80 31.73 -45.74 -21.05
CA GLN A 80 32.04 -45.16 -22.35
C GLN A 80 31.15 -45.77 -23.46
N ILE A 81 30.89 -47.09 -23.46
CA ILE A 81 29.97 -47.75 -24.38
C ILE A 81 28.56 -47.15 -24.23
N GLN A 82 28.06 -47.05 -23.02
CA GLN A 82 26.74 -46.41 -22.80
C GLN A 82 26.67 -44.96 -23.27
N GLU A 83 27.73 -44.20 -23.10
CA GLU A 83 27.80 -42.80 -23.57
C GLU A 83 27.85 -42.76 -25.12
N LEU A 84 28.56 -43.66 -25.80
CA LEU A 84 28.59 -43.79 -27.24
C LEU A 84 27.24 -44.25 -27.82
N GLU A 85 26.56 -45.15 -27.16
CA GLU A 85 25.21 -45.56 -27.49
C GLU A 85 24.22 -44.39 -27.46
N LYS A 86 24.32 -43.55 -26.39
CA LYS A 86 23.53 -42.31 -26.30
C LYS A 86 23.82 -41.34 -27.44
N LEU A 87 25.11 -41.14 -27.80
CA LEU A 87 25.49 -40.29 -28.93
C LEU A 87 24.99 -40.86 -30.27
N ASN A 88 25.06 -42.19 -30.45
CA ASN A 88 24.56 -42.85 -31.66
C ASN A 88 23.02 -42.71 -31.77
N ASN A 89 22.30 -42.83 -30.65
CA ASN A 89 20.85 -42.60 -30.62
C ASN A 89 20.50 -41.15 -30.97
N ILE A 90 21.26 -40.16 -30.47
CA ILE A 90 21.08 -38.76 -30.85
C ILE A 90 21.31 -38.59 -32.37
N LYS A 91 22.39 -39.20 -32.91
CA LYS A 91 22.71 -39.10 -34.33
C LYS A 91 21.60 -39.72 -35.18
N THR A 92 21.15 -40.93 -34.85
CA THR A 92 20.08 -41.59 -35.62
C THR A 92 18.80 -40.81 -35.65
N ASN A 93 18.37 -40.27 -34.46
CA ASN A 93 17.20 -39.42 -34.38
C ASN A 93 17.39 -38.11 -35.18
N MET A 94 18.59 -37.52 -35.15
CA MET A 94 18.90 -36.30 -35.92
C MET A 94 18.87 -36.55 -37.43
N ASP A 95 19.47 -37.65 -37.90
CA ASP A 95 19.45 -38.03 -39.33
C ASP A 95 18.01 -38.28 -39.82
N GLU A 96 17.16 -38.88 -38.97
CA GLU A 96 15.73 -39.08 -39.22
C GLU A 96 14.98 -37.76 -39.30
N ILE A 97 15.24 -36.85 -38.35
CA ILE A 97 14.67 -35.47 -38.34
C ILE A 97 15.07 -34.74 -39.62
N GLU A 98 16.35 -34.75 -40.03
CA GLU A 98 16.80 -34.09 -41.25
C GLU A 98 16.14 -34.67 -42.50
N LYS A 99 15.98 -35.99 -42.56
CA LYS A 99 15.30 -36.67 -43.67
C LYS A 99 13.82 -36.31 -43.72
N LEU A 100 13.14 -36.30 -42.59
CA LEU A 100 11.72 -35.93 -42.54
C LEU A 100 11.54 -34.45 -42.88
N LEU A 101 12.35 -33.55 -42.35
CA LEU A 101 12.28 -32.11 -42.64
C LEU A 101 12.52 -31.81 -44.14
N SER A 102 13.41 -32.57 -44.83
CA SER A 102 13.72 -32.37 -46.25
C SER A 102 12.65 -32.92 -47.19
N ASN A 103 11.92 -33.94 -46.78
CA ASN A 103 10.94 -34.65 -47.59
C ASN A 103 9.49 -34.29 -47.31
N LEU A 104 9.22 -33.51 -46.24
CA LEU A 104 7.87 -33.20 -45.81
C LEU A 104 7.23 -32.17 -46.74
N ASN A 105 6.24 -32.60 -47.51
CA ASN A 105 5.33 -31.72 -48.24
C ASN A 105 4.15 -31.42 -47.33
N LEU A 106 4.05 -30.16 -46.88
CA LEU A 106 2.97 -29.72 -45.99
C LEU A 106 1.61 -29.88 -46.68
N SER A 107 0.75 -30.68 -46.10
CA SER A 107 -0.67 -30.86 -46.41
C SER A 107 -1.48 -30.91 -45.13
N ILE A 108 -2.78 -30.85 -45.23
CA ILE A 108 -3.70 -30.90 -44.05
C ILE A 108 -3.44 -32.16 -43.21
N ASN A 109 -3.10 -33.27 -43.86
CA ASN A 109 -2.87 -34.58 -43.22
C ASN A 109 -1.48 -34.69 -42.55
N SER A 110 -0.61 -33.68 -42.69
CA SER A 110 0.77 -33.74 -42.18
C SER A 110 0.87 -33.58 -40.67
N LEU A 111 -0.23 -33.43 -39.94
CA LEU A 111 -0.23 -33.27 -38.46
C LEU A 111 0.46 -34.46 -37.77
N LEU A 112 0.26 -35.70 -38.23
CA LEU A 112 0.90 -36.88 -37.67
C LEU A 112 2.41 -36.87 -37.86
N ASP A 113 2.90 -36.43 -39.03
CA ASP A 113 4.33 -36.29 -39.29
C ASP A 113 4.98 -35.21 -38.39
N LEU A 114 4.28 -34.09 -38.20
CA LEU A 114 4.71 -33.04 -37.30
C LEU A 114 4.75 -33.51 -35.83
N GLN A 115 3.79 -34.32 -35.41
CA GLN A 115 3.80 -34.97 -34.11
C GLN A 115 4.97 -35.95 -33.94
N HIS A 116 5.25 -36.72 -34.94
CA HIS A 116 6.40 -37.65 -34.96
C HIS A 116 7.73 -36.89 -34.89
N LEU A 117 7.91 -35.82 -35.67
CA LEU A 117 9.08 -34.93 -35.55
C LEU A 117 9.26 -34.37 -34.15
N SER A 118 8.19 -33.88 -33.54
CA SER A 118 8.22 -33.37 -32.16
C SER A 118 8.63 -34.45 -31.15
N HIS A 119 8.19 -35.68 -31.35
CA HIS A 119 8.57 -36.83 -30.52
C HIS A 119 10.07 -37.15 -30.62
N LEU A 120 10.64 -37.12 -31.83
CA LEU A 120 12.09 -37.29 -32.02
C LEU A 120 12.90 -36.18 -31.32
N PHE A 121 12.47 -34.91 -31.41
CA PHE A 121 13.11 -33.83 -30.68
C PHE A 121 13.07 -34.05 -29.16
N LYS A 122 11.96 -34.56 -28.63
CA LYS A 122 11.83 -34.87 -27.19
C LYS A 122 12.73 -36.03 -26.80
N GLN A 123 12.87 -37.06 -27.61
CA GLN A 123 13.78 -38.17 -27.34
C GLN A 123 15.24 -37.68 -27.23
N ILE A 124 15.66 -36.79 -28.14
CA ILE A 124 16.99 -36.17 -28.06
C ILE A 124 17.13 -35.33 -26.76
N GLN A 125 16.13 -34.56 -26.41
CA GLN A 125 16.15 -33.70 -25.21
C GLN A 125 16.14 -34.50 -23.90
N ALA A 126 15.56 -35.70 -23.88
CA ALA A 126 15.53 -36.58 -22.73
C ALA A 126 16.90 -37.20 -22.39
N ILE A 127 17.87 -37.17 -23.32
CA ILE A 127 19.20 -37.71 -23.11
C ILE A 127 20.00 -36.75 -22.24
N PRO A 128 20.58 -37.21 -21.08
CA PRO A 128 21.37 -36.38 -20.23
C PRO A 128 22.56 -35.74 -20.91
N SER A 129 22.95 -34.54 -20.55
CA SER A 129 24.08 -33.82 -21.12
C SER A 129 25.38 -34.61 -20.99
N LEU A 130 26.07 -34.82 -22.11
CA LEU A 130 27.35 -35.50 -22.18
C LEU A 130 28.48 -34.44 -22.23
N ASN A 131 29.58 -34.71 -21.56
CA ASN A 131 30.68 -33.72 -21.44
C ASN A 131 31.69 -33.82 -22.60
N TYR A 132 31.23 -34.10 -23.81
CA TYR A 132 32.03 -34.22 -25.04
C TYR A 132 31.83 -33.04 -25.98
N MET A 133 32.88 -32.64 -26.68
CA MET A 133 32.85 -31.54 -27.64
C MET A 133 31.88 -31.85 -28.79
N ILE A 134 31.86 -33.11 -29.24
CA ILE A 134 30.96 -33.62 -30.31
C ILE A 134 29.50 -33.43 -29.87
N TYR A 135 29.17 -33.73 -28.61
CA TYR A 135 27.81 -33.55 -28.10
C TYR A 135 27.36 -32.08 -28.22
N LYS A 136 28.23 -31.13 -27.90
CA LYS A 136 27.93 -29.69 -28.03
C LYS A 136 27.67 -29.26 -29.47
N GLN A 137 28.40 -29.83 -30.42
CA GLN A 137 28.19 -29.54 -31.86
C GLN A 137 26.87 -30.13 -32.34
N VAL A 138 26.57 -31.37 -31.96
CA VAL A 138 25.31 -32.05 -32.30
C VAL A 138 24.10 -31.29 -31.72
N ILE A 139 24.17 -30.89 -30.46
CA ILE A 139 23.08 -30.11 -29.83
C ILE A 139 22.88 -28.75 -30.49
N ARG A 140 23.95 -28.09 -30.96
CA ARG A 140 23.80 -26.84 -31.79
C ARG A 140 23.08 -27.12 -33.08
N ARG A 141 23.39 -28.26 -33.75
CA ARG A 141 22.70 -28.65 -34.99
C ARG A 141 21.23 -28.97 -34.73
N VAL A 142 20.95 -29.69 -33.65
CA VAL A 142 19.57 -29.98 -33.20
C VAL A 142 18.80 -28.68 -32.90
N ALA A 143 19.44 -27.72 -32.29
CA ALA A 143 18.82 -26.41 -32.07
C ALA A 143 18.49 -25.67 -33.37
N SER A 144 19.39 -25.72 -34.35
CA SER A 144 19.13 -25.19 -35.69
C SER A 144 17.95 -25.89 -36.38
N LEU A 145 17.91 -27.22 -36.32
CA LEU A 145 16.78 -28.00 -36.89
C LEU A 145 15.46 -27.71 -36.20
N ARG A 146 15.50 -27.44 -34.87
CA ARG A 146 14.32 -27.04 -34.14
C ARG A 146 13.77 -25.68 -34.58
N ILE A 147 14.63 -24.74 -34.96
CA ILE A 147 14.19 -23.45 -35.51
C ILE A 147 13.46 -23.70 -36.84
N THR A 148 14.05 -24.49 -37.77
CA THR A 148 13.41 -24.86 -39.02
C THR A 148 12.09 -25.58 -38.80
N PHE A 149 12.00 -26.45 -37.79
CA PHE A 149 10.75 -27.13 -37.46
C PHE A 149 9.67 -26.14 -36.96
N VAL A 150 10.02 -25.14 -36.15
CA VAL A 150 9.07 -24.09 -35.73
C VAL A 150 8.59 -23.27 -36.94
N GLU A 151 9.47 -22.99 -37.92
CA GLU A 151 9.07 -22.33 -39.16
C GLU A 151 8.08 -23.18 -39.96
N LEU A 152 8.28 -24.50 -40.00
CA LEU A 152 7.31 -25.43 -40.64
C LEU A 152 5.97 -25.44 -39.88
N LEU A 153 5.98 -25.39 -38.57
CA LEU A 153 4.74 -25.26 -37.76
C LEU A 153 4.00 -23.96 -38.07
N ASN A 154 4.72 -22.85 -38.24
CA ASN A 154 4.10 -21.58 -38.66
C ASN A 154 3.51 -21.70 -40.07
N ASN A 155 4.21 -22.33 -41.02
CA ASN A 155 3.71 -22.55 -42.38
C ASN A 155 2.48 -23.46 -42.39
N TYR A 156 2.47 -24.50 -41.55
CA TYR A 156 1.29 -25.38 -41.41
C TYR A 156 0.10 -24.63 -40.82
N LEU A 157 0.34 -23.77 -39.83
CA LEU A 157 -0.72 -22.91 -39.29
C LEU A 157 -1.30 -22.00 -40.37
N ASN A 158 -0.47 -21.39 -41.22
CA ASN A 158 -0.92 -20.55 -42.34
C ASN A 158 -1.74 -21.31 -43.40
N LEU A 159 -1.56 -22.63 -43.51
CA LEU A 159 -2.42 -23.46 -44.41
C LEU A 159 -3.82 -23.65 -43.80
N ILE A 160 -3.93 -23.74 -42.47
CA ILE A 160 -5.21 -23.92 -41.75
C ILE A 160 -5.89 -22.58 -41.49
N VAL A 161 -5.11 -21.56 -41.14
CA VAL A 161 -5.56 -20.20 -40.78
C VAL A 161 -4.75 -19.21 -41.61
N PRO A 162 -5.19 -18.90 -42.84
CA PRO A 162 -4.44 -18.04 -43.76
C PRO A 162 -4.37 -16.58 -43.29
N ASP A 163 -5.37 -16.13 -42.56
CA ASP A 163 -5.43 -14.80 -41.94
C ASP A 163 -6.15 -14.84 -40.59
N GLU A 164 -6.13 -13.72 -39.87
CA GLU A 164 -6.67 -13.58 -38.51
C GLU A 164 -8.19 -13.77 -38.39
N PHE A 165 -8.91 -13.76 -39.52
CA PHE A 165 -10.39 -13.82 -39.56
C PHE A 165 -10.92 -15.04 -40.33
N THR A 166 -10.06 -15.88 -40.89
CA THR A 166 -10.44 -17.02 -41.73
C THR A 166 -9.82 -18.31 -41.20
N ILE A 167 -10.65 -19.31 -40.96
CA ILE A 167 -10.22 -20.68 -40.66
C ILE A 167 -10.70 -21.57 -41.81
N LEU A 168 -9.78 -22.18 -42.55
CA LEU A 168 -10.11 -23.05 -43.67
C LEU A 168 -10.46 -24.48 -43.24
N HIS A 169 -9.87 -24.94 -42.12
CA HIS A 169 -10.01 -26.32 -41.65
C HIS A 169 -10.28 -26.34 -40.16
N GLY A 170 -11.54 -26.13 -39.76
CA GLY A 170 -11.99 -26.02 -38.38
C GLY A 170 -11.81 -27.30 -37.54
N SER A 171 -11.83 -28.46 -38.18
CA SER A 171 -11.67 -29.75 -37.51
C SER A 171 -10.23 -30.02 -37.03
N VAL A 172 -9.22 -29.53 -37.76
CA VAL A 172 -7.80 -29.83 -37.54
C VAL A 172 -7.13 -28.82 -36.58
N ILE A 173 -7.62 -27.58 -36.55
CA ILE A 173 -6.97 -26.50 -35.79
C ILE A 173 -6.94 -26.78 -34.29
N GLY A 174 -7.99 -27.39 -33.73
CA GLY A 174 -8.07 -27.74 -32.31
C GLY A 174 -6.97 -28.72 -31.88
N ASP A 175 -6.81 -29.79 -32.66
CA ASP A 175 -5.80 -30.83 -32.40
C ASP A 175 -4.38 -30.27 -32.60
N PHE A 176 -4.18 -29.44 -33.61
CA PHE A 176 -2.90 -28.78 -33.84
C PHE A 176 -2.52 -27.85 -32.70
N ASN A 177 -3.44 -27.02 -32.24
CA ASN A 177 -3.17 -26.10 -31.13
C ASN A 177 -2.92 -26.85 -29.83
N GLN A 178 -3.66 -27.91 -29.53
CA GLN A 178 -3.40 -28.75 -28.38
C GLN A 178 -2.00 -29.37 -28.44
N PHE A 179 -1.58 -29.82 -29.62
CA PHE A 179 -0.24 -30.33 -29.85
C PHE A 179 0.84 -29.25 -29.61
N VAL A 180 0.67 -28.04 -30.15
CA VAL A 180 1.60 -26.90 -30.00
C VAL A 180 1.75 -26.53 -28.53
N ILE A 181 0.64 -26.37 -27.80
CA ILE A 181 0.64 -26.01 -26.40
C ILE A 181 1.29 -27.07 -25.52
N LYS A 182 0.93 -28.36 -25.74
CA LYS A 182 1.47 -29.49 -24.97
C LYS A 182 3.00 -29.63 -25.13
N ASN A 183 3.54 -29.20 -26.26
CA ASN A 183 4.97 -29.27 -26.55
C ASN A 183 5.72 -27.95 -26.30
N GLY A 184 5.02 -26.88 -25.92
CA GLY A 184 5.60 -25.59 -25.60
C GLY A 184 6.22 -24.87 -26.81
N TYR A 185 5.65 -25.03 -27.99
CA TYR A 185 6.09 -24.30 -29.18
C TYR A 185 5.45 -22.92 -29.24
N ASN A 186 6.27 -21.89 -29.45
CA ASN A 186 5.82 -20.51 -29.67
C ASN A 186 5.78 -20.21 -31.18
N LEU A 187 4.60 -19.94 -31.71
CA LEU A 187 4.39 -19.61 -33.11
C LEU A 187 4.30 -18.09 -33.30
N SER A 188 5.15 -17.54 -34.20
CA SER A 188 5.20 -16.11 -34.49
C SER A 188 3.91 -15.57 -35.09
N VAL A 189 3.22 -16.38 -35.89
CA VAL A 189 1.94 -16.05 -36.53
C VAL A 189 0.87 -15.66 -35.47
N TYR A 190 0.82 -16.36 -34.36
CA TYR A 190 -0.12 -16.01 -33.29
C TYR A 190 0.21 -14.70 -32.62
N ALA A 191 1.46 -14.27 -32.59
CA ALA A 191 1.82 -12.97 -32.06
C ALA A 191 1.30 -11.82 -32.95
N GLU A 192 1.33 -12.03 -34.28
CA GLU A 192 0.79 -11.10 -35.27
C GLU A 192 -0.75 -11.05 -35.19
N TYR A 193 -1.42 -12.21 -35.15
CA TYR A 193 -2.88 -12.28 -35.01
C TYR A 193 -3.36 -11.65 -33.69
N LYS A 194 -2.64 -11.88 -32.62
CA LYS A 194 -2.92 -11.23 -31.34
C LYS A 194 -2.96 -9.71 -31.45
N THR A 195 -2.00 -9.10 -32.14
CA THR A 195 -1.95 -7.65 -32.33
C THR A 195 -3.17 -7.16 -33.12
N LYS A 196 -3.54 -7.85 -34.19
CA LYS A 196 -4.70 -7.49 -34.99
C LYS A 196 -6.02 -7.70 -34.24
N TRP A 197 -6.15 -8.76 -33.45
CA TRP A 197 -7.32 -8.95 -32.56
C TRP A 197 -7.37 -7.89 -31.45
N ASP A 198 -6.24 -7.42 -30.96
CA ASP A 198 -6.21 -6.32 -30.02
C ASP A 198 -6.74 -5.03 -30.63
N GLU A 199 -6.32 -4.70 -31.86
CA GLU A 199 -6.80 -3.55 -32.61
C GLU A 199 -8.31 -3.67 -32.92
N LEU A 200 -8.76 -4.86 -33.31
CA LEU A 200 -10.17 -5.13 -33.56
C LEU A 200 -11.03 -4.93 -32.30
N ILE A 201 -10.60 -5.49 -31.16
CA ILE A 201 -11.28 -5.34 -29.88
C ILE A 201 -11.32 -3.85 -29.51
N ASP A 202 -10.21 -3.13 -29.62
CA ASP A 202 -10.15 -1.72 -29.29
C ASP A 202 -11.09 -0.88 -30.20
N ARG A 203 -11.17 -1.18 -31.51
CA ARG A 203 -12.14 -0.55 -32.43
C ARG A 203 -13.59 -0.91 -32.08
N MET A 204 -13.89 -2.16 -31.76
CA MET A 204 -15.22 -2.63 -31.38
C MET A 204 -15.71 -1.91 -30.11
N PHE A 205 -14.83 -1.70 -29.14
CA PHE A 205 -15.20 -1.08 -27.86
C PHE A 205 -15.21 0.46 -27.88
N HIS A 206 -14.42 1.12 -28.74
CA HIS A 206 -14.30 2.58 -28.74
C HIS A 206 -15.16 3.27 -29.83
N SER A 207 -15.23 2.72 -31.03
CA SER A 207 -15.95 3.38 -32.13
C SER A 207 -17.40 2.97 -32.25
N HIS A 208 -17.82 1.82 -31.73
CA HIS A 208 -19.17 1.24 -31.83
C HIS A 208 -19.72 1.16 -33.27
N GLU A 209 -18.87 1.28 -34.29
CA GLU A 209 -19.27 1.31 -35.71
C GLU A 209 -19.12 -0.04 -36.37
N ILE A 210 -18.54 -1.03 -35.66
CA ILE A 210 -18.20 -2.33 -36.24
C ILE A 210 -19.06 -3.41 -35.64
N LYS A 211 -19.80 -4.11 -36.51
CA LYS A 211 -20.50 -5.35 -36.20
C LYS A 211 -19.72 -6.54 -36.80
N LEU A 212 -19.43 -7.52 -35.96
CA LEU A 212 -18.80 -8.76 -36.39
C LEU A 212 -19.88 -9.77 -36.79
N VAL A 213 -19.77 -10.31 -37.99
CA VAL A 213 -20.64 -11.38 -38.47
C VAL A 213 -19.82 -12.64 -38.64
N TYR A 214 -20.25 -13.71 -38.04
CA TYR A 214 -19.63 -15.02 -38.13
C TYR A 214 -20.43 -15.88 -39.12
N ASN A 215 -19.77 -16.28 -40.21
CA ASN A 215 -20.31 -17.21 -41.20
C ASN A 215 -19.71 -18.60 -40.90
N GLY A 216 -20.39 -19.40 -40.11
CA GLY A 216 -20.12 -20.82 -40.00
C GLY A 216 -20.81 -21.52 -41.18
N GLY A 217 -20.03 -22.19 -42.04
CA GLY A 217 -20.57 -22.93 -43.18
C GLY A 217 -21.57 -23.99 -42.70
N GLY A 218 -22.84 -23.71 -42.92
CA GLY A 218 -23.91 -24.70 -42.80
C GLY A 218 -23.96 -25.59 -44.03
N SER A 219 -22.99 -26.44 -44.22
CA SER A 219 -23.07 -27.54 -45.19
C SER A 219 -23.63 -28.77 -44.47
N ASN A 220 -24.79 -29.25 -44.91
CA ASN A 220 -25.43 -30.46 -44.36
C ASN A 220 -24.69 -31.77 -44.75
N ASN A 221 -23.47 -31.69 -45.23
CA ASN A 221 -22.65 -32.85 -45.61
C ASN A 221 -21.51 -32.99 -44.59
N GLU A 222 -21.48 -34.10 -43.88
CA GLU A 222 -20.51 -34.44 -42.86
C GLU A 222 -19.05 -34.58 -43.35
N GLU A 223 -18.75 -34.36 -44.65
CA GLU A 223 -17.43 -34.49 -45.25
C GLU A 223 -16.80 -33.19 -45.73
N ASP A 224 -17.50 -32.04 -45.71
CA ASP A 224 -16.93 -30.77 -46.12
C ASP A 224 -16.32 -30.05 -44.90
N ASP A 225 -15.00 -29.81 -44.94
CA ASP A 225 -14.26 -29.00 -43.97
C ASP A 225 -14.94 -27.65 -43.75
N GLU A 226 -15.36 -27.40 -42.53
CA GLU A 226 -16.04 -26.14 -42.15
C GLU A 226 -15.10 -24.96 -42.38
N GLN A 227 -15.31 -24.23 -43.44
CA GLN A 227 -14.69 -22.92 -43.64
C GLN A 227 -15.42 -21.91 -42.77
N LEU A 228 -14.69 -21.27 -41.83
CA LEU A 228 -15.22 -20.31 -40.91
C LEU A 228 -14.61 -18.94 -41.22
N GLU A 229 -15.46 -17.96 -41.43
CA GLU A 229 -15.05 -16.60 -41.75
C GLU A 229 -15.73 -15.60 -40.84
N MET A 230 -14.95 -14.65 -40.30
CA MET A 230 -15.45 -13.52 -39.52
C MET A 230 -15.29 -12.25 -40.38
N LYS A 231 -16.40 -11.51 -40.59
CA LYS A 231 -16.41 -10.25 -41.34
C LYS A 231 -16.77 -9.07 -40.49
N GLU A 232 -16.09 -7.96 -40.74
CA GLU A 232 -16.46 -6.65 -40.19
C GLU A 232 -17.55 -6.04 -41.08
N VAL A 233 -18.66 -5.61 -40.45
CA VAL A 233 -19.78 -4.94 -41.14
C VAL A 233 -20.12 -3.69 -40.31
N GLU A 234 -20.55 -2.61 -40.92
CA GLU A 234 -21.03 -1.43 -40.23
C GLU A 234 -22.27 -1.77 -39.39
N GLY A 235 -22.28 -1.39 -38.10
CA GLY A 235 -23.40 -1.64 -37.22
C GLY A 235 -23.07 -1.44 -35.74
N THR A 236 -24.09 -1.29 -34.91
CA THR A 236 -23.96 -0.92 -33.50
C THR A 236 -24.26 -2.05 -32.49
N ASP A 237 -24.42 -3.29 -32.96
CA ASP A 237 -24.79 -4.42 -32.11
C ASP A 237 -23.54 -5.05 -31.46
N PHE A 238 -23.17 -4.48 -30.31
CA PHE A 238 -21.98 -4.86 -29.55
C PHE A 238 -22.05 -6.29 -28.97
N ILE A 239 -23.21 -6.69 -28.40
CA ILE A 239 -23.34 -8.00 -27.72
C ILE A 239 -23.25 -9.14 -28.75
N SER A 240 -23.96 -9.01 -29.89
CA SER A 240 -23.86 -9.98 -30.98
C SER A 240 -22.43 -10.08 -31.56
N SER A 241 -21.76 -8.93 -31.67
CA SER A 241 -20.36 -8.91 -32.16
C SER A 241 -19.44 -9.65 -31.20
N LEU A 242 -19.66 -9.49 -29.90
CA LEU A 242 -18.87 -10.19 -28.88
C LEU A 242 -19.16 -11.71 -28.89
N ILE A 243 -20.42 -12.12 -29.06
CA ILE A 243 -20.81 -13.54 -29.22
C ILE A 243 -20.06 -14.15 -30.42
N ASN A 244 -20.09 -13.48 -31.56
CA ASN A 244 -19.45 -13.96 -32.79
C ASN A 244 -17.92 -14.06 -32.64
N PHE A 245 -17.30 -13.06 -32.01
CA PHE A 245 -15.88 -13.07 -31.72
C PHE A 245 -15.46 -14.21 -30.76
N VAL A 246 -16.18 -14.36 -29.66
CA VAL A 246 -15.93 -15.44 -28.70
C VAL A 246 -16.09 -16.81 -29.33
N THR A 247 -17.13 -16.99 -30.17
CA THR A 247 -17.38 -18.24 -30.90
C THR A 247 -16.22 -18.56 -31.86
N PHE A 248 -15.73 -17.56 -32.61
CA PHE A 248 -14.60 -17.70 -33.51
C PHE A 248 -13.32 -18.11 -32.75
N ILE A 249 -12.99 -17.41 -31.66
CA ILE A 249 -11.79 -17.73 -30.87
C ILE A 249 -11.89 -19.12 -30.20
N ASN A 250 -13.09 -19.53 -29.80
CA ASN A 250 -13.28 -20.89 -29.25
C ASN A 250 -12.97 -21.97 -30.27
N LYS A 251 -13.27 -21.74 -31.57
CA LYS A 251 -12.91 -22.69 -32.67
C LYS A 251 -11.40 -22.80 -32.84
N ILE A 252 -10.64 -21.71 -32.64
CA ILE A 252 -9.17 -21.75 -32.64
C ILE A 252 -8.62 -22.64 -31.53
N ASN A 253 -9.31 -22.71 -30.40
CA ASN A 253 -8.98 -23.56 -29.21
C ASN A 253 -7.54 -23.41 -28.71
N HIS A 254 -7.01 -22.19 -28.64
CA HIS A 254 -5.68 -21.89 -28.13
C HIS A 254 -5.75 -21.27 -26.73
N ALA A 255 -5.45 -22.04 -25.67
CA ALA A 255 -5.66 -21.65 -24.28
C ALA A 255 -4.93 -20.35 -23.87
N GLN A 256 -3.69 -20.14 -24.34
CA GLN A 256 -2.92 -18.93 -23.98
C GLN A 256 -3.51 -17.67 -24.61
N ILE A 257 -3.95 -17.74 -25.87
CA ILE A 257 -4.62 -16.64 -26.59
C ILE A 257 -5.94 -16.33 -25.90
N LYS A 258 -6.72 -17.35 -25.61
CA LYS A 258 -7.99 -17.20 -24.89
C LYS A 258 -7.82 -16.51 -23.55
N ASN A 259 -6.87 -16.94 -22.72
CA ASN A 259 -6.60 -16.32 -21.43
C ASN A 259 -6.18 -14.85 -21.56
N TYR A 260 -5.37 -14.54 -22.56
CA TYR A 260 -4.96 -13.17 -22.82
C TYR A 260 -6.15 -12.29 -23.24
N LEU A 261 -6.93 -12.72 -24.24
CA LEU A 261 -8.10 -12.00 -24.73
C LEU A 261 -9.17 -11.86 -23.66
N ASN A 262 -9.39 -12.90 -22.85
CA ASN A 262 -10.29 -12.88 -21.72
C ASN A 262 -9.90 -11.77 -20.70
N SER A 263 -8.64 -11.63 -20.40
CA SER A 263 -8.16 -10.58 -19.49
C SER A 263 -8.34 -9.16 -20.07
N LYS A 264 -8.15 -8.98 -21.38
CA LYS A 264 -8.35 -7.71 -22.08
C LYS A 264 -9.84 -7.36 -22.15
N ILE A 265 -10.66 -8.30 -22.63
CA ILE A 265 -12.10 -8.12 -22.78
C ILE A 265 -12.76 -7.84 -21.43
N SER A 266 -12.35 -8.52 -20.35
CA SER A 266 -12.89 -8.31 -19.00
C SER A 266 -12.80 -6.84 -18.53
N LYS A 267 -11.75 -6.12 -18.91
CA LYS A 267 -11.57 -4.71 -18.56
C LYS A 267 -12.49 -3.80 -19.37
N LEU A 268 -12.69 -4.12 -20.65
CA LEU A 268 -13.43 -3.30 -21.59
C LEU A 268 -14.95 -3.53 -21.49
N VAL A 269 -15.36 -4.80 -21.38
CA VAL A 269 -16.79 -5.18 -21.25
C VAL A 269 -17.41 -4.52 -20.03
N ALA A 270 -16.74 -4.52 -18.89
CA ALA A 270 -17.25 -3.89 -17.69
C ALA A 270 -17.61 -2.42 -17.94
N GLY A 271 -16.73 -1.64 -18.57
CA GLY A 271 -16.98 -0.23 -18.86
C GLY A 271 -18.17 -0.02 -19.80
N GLN A 272 -18.29 -0.82 -20.85
CA GLN A 272 -19.37 -0.71 -21.84
C GLN A 272 -20.74 -1.14 -21.30
N LEU A 273 -20.78 -2.26 -20.60
CA LEU A 273 -22.02 -2.74 -19.97
C LEU A 273 -22.55 -1.72 -18.97
N PHE A 274 -21.68 -1.13 -18.17
CA PHE A 274 -22.12 -0.18 -17.12
C PHE A 274 -22.62 1.14 -17.71
N GLN A 275 -22.00 1.64 -18.77
CA GLN A 275 -22.44 2.86 -19.44
C GLN A 275 -23.79 2.71 -20.13
N ASN A 276 -24.13 1.50 -20.57
CA ASN A 276 -25.34 1.20 -21.34
C ASN A 276 -26.37 0.36 -20.57
N VAL A 277 -26.19 0.11 -19.27
CA VAL A 277 -27.07 -0.77 -18.48
C VAL A 277 -28.55 -0.36 -18.59
N GLU A 278 -28.87 0.92 -18.49
CA GLU A 278 -30.26 1.38 -18.63
C GLU A 278 -30.87 1.07 -20.00
N LYS A 279 -30.08 1.10 -21.08
CA LYS A 279 -30.54 0.76 -22.42
C LYS A 279 -30.71 -0.74 -22.56
N ILE A 280 -29.79 -1.53 -22.03
CA ILE A 280 -29.81 -3.00 -22.08
C ILE A 280 -31.03 -3.53 -21.29
N ILE A 281 -31.30 -3.00 -20.12
CA ILE A 281 -32.45 -3.42 -19.29
C ILE A 281 -33.80 -3.13 -19.98
N ARG A 282 -33.90 -2.05 -20.76
CA ARG A 282 -35.14 -1.69 -21.50
C ARG A 282 -35.34 -2.55 -22.75
N ASP A 283 -34.36 -3.24 -23.24
CA ASP A 283 -34.38 -4.04 -24.46
C ASP A 283 -34.27 -5.54 -24.15
N GLN A 284 -35.42 -6.23 -24.26
CA GLN A 284 -35.54 -7.66 -23.98
C GLN A 284 -34.62 -8.51 -24.91
N GLU A 285 -34.39 -8.04 -26.14
CA GLU A 285 -33.51 -8.75 -27.08
C GLU A 285 -32.08 -8.72 -26.62
N GLN A 286 -31.57 -7.57 -26.15
CA GLN A 286 -30.23 -7.45 -25.58
C GLN A 286 -30.04 -8.27 -24.31
N ILE A 287 -31.08 -8.37 -23.46
CA ILE A 287 -31.03 -9.26 -22.28
C ILE A 287 -30.89 -10.72 -22.70
N ASN A 288 -31.63 -11.15 -23.72
CA ASN A 288 -31.56 -12.52 -24.25
C ASN A 288 -30.18 -12.81 -24.88
N GLN A 289 -29.64 -11.87 -25.65
CA GLN A 289 -28.26 -11.97 -26.21
C GLN A 289 -27.21 -12.04 -25.10
N LEU A 290 -27.33 -11.25 -24.05
CA LEU A 290 -26.42 -11.27 -22.91
C LEU A 290 -26.48 -12.61 -22.14
N ASN A 291 -27.70 -13.17 -21.98
CA ASN A 291 -27.88 -14.51 -21.41
C ASN A 291 -27.19 -15.58 -22.30
N ALA A 292 -27.36 -15.50 -23.63
CA ALA A 292 -26.72 -16.42 -24.57
C ALA A 292 -25.18 -16.31 -24.49
N LEU A 293 -24.66 -15.08 -24.39
CA LEU A 293 -23.23 -14.84 -24.22
C LEU A 293 -22.73 -15.42 -22.89
N MET A 294 -23.51 -15.32 -21.81
CA MET A 294 -23.12 -15.86 -20.51
C MET A 294 -23.02 -17.38 -20.54
N ILE A 295 -24.01 -18.06 -21.13
CA ILE A 295 -23.99 -19.53 -21.33
C ILE A 295 -22.76 -19.92 -22.17
N LEU A 296 -22.49 -19.20 -23.26
CA LEU A 296 -21.34 -19.45 -24.13
C LEU A 296 -20.01 -19.29 -23.36
N CYS A 297 -19.94 -18.32 -22.44
CA CYS A 297 -18.77 -18.10 -21.60
C CYS A 297 -18.56 -19.24 -20.58
N GLU A 298 -19.63 -19.68 -19.93
CA GLU A 298 -19.62 -20.78 -18.96
C GLU A 298 -19.19 -22.09 -19.62
N ASP A 299 -19.81 -22.45 -20.76
CA ASP A 299 -19.51 -23.69 -21.49
C ASP A 299 -18.07 -23.75 -21.98
N ASN A 300 -17.49 -22.62 -22.34
CA ASN A 300 -16.14 -22.53 -22.90
C ASN A 300 -15.09 -22.02 -21.92
N GLY A 301 -15.43 -21.77 -20.66
CA GLY A 301 -14.48 -21.32 -19.62
C GLY A 301 -13.92 -19.92 -19.86
N TRP A 302 -14.73 -18.98 -20.36
CA TRP A 302 -14.47 -17.55 -20.33
C TRP A 302 -14.98 -16.99 -19.02
N ASN A 303 -14.25 -16.02 -18.43
CA ASN A 303 -14.61 -15.46 -17.13
C ASN A 303 -14.74 -13.92 -17.11
N PHE A 304 -14.80 -13.29 -18.29
CA PHE A 304 -14.96 -11.83 -18.38
C PHE A 304 -16.34 -11.34 -17.94
N LEU A 305 -17.36 -12.23 -17.85
CA LEU A 305 -18.67 -11.95 -17.32
C LEU A 305 -18.90 -12.41 -15.87
N ASN A 306 -17.88 -12.98 -15.20
CA ASN A 306 -18.02 -13.51 -13.83
C ASN A 306 -18.55 -12.48 -12.82
N LYS A 307 -18.36 -11.18 -13.07
CA LYS A 307 -18.94 -10.12 -12.24
C LYS A 307 -20.47 -10.05 -12.32
N ILE A 308 -21.07 -10.61 -13.38
CA ILE A 308 -22.54 -10.69 -13.57
C ILE A 308 -23.10 -11.95 -12.91
N GLU A 309 -22.26 -12.88 -12.46
CA GLU A 309 -22.68 -14.08 -11.74
C GLU A 309 -23.30 -13.71 -10.39
N GLY A 310 -24.35 -14.40 -10.00
CA GLY A 310 -25.05 -14.17 -8.74
C GLY A 310 -26.45 -14.78 -8.74
N SER A 311 -27.10 -14.75 -7.59
CA SER A 311 -28.51 -15.13 -7.44
C SER A 311 -29.42 -13.98 -7.86
N GLY A 312 -30.46 -14.24 -8.63
CA GLY A 312 -31.46 -13.26 -9.08
C GLY A 312 -31.61 -13.18 -10.60
N THR A 313 -32.51 -12.32 -11.05
CA THR A 313 -32.73 -12.06 -12.48
C THR A 313 -31.52 -11.33 -13.11
N MET A 314 -31.35 -11.44 -14.43
CA MET A 314 -30.29 -10.73 -15.13
C MET A 314 -30.37 -9.21 -14.92
N GLU A 315 -31.60 -8.68 -14.86
CA GLU A 315 -31.85 -7.27 -14.60
C GLU A 315 -31.33 -6.84 -13.22
N GLU A 316 -31.64 -7.64 -12.17
CA GLU A 316 -31.14 -7.36 -10.80
C GLU A 316 -29.63 -7.41 -10.72
N ARG A 317 -28.99 -8.36 -11.39
CA ARG A 317 -27.53 -8.49 -11.45
C ARG A 317 -26.88 -7.30 -12.17
N LEU A 318 -27.46 -6.88 -13.30
CA LEU A 318 -26.98 -5.71 -14.05
C LEU A 318 -27.16 -4.42 -13.26
N ASN A 319 -28.30 -4.23 -12.57
CA ASN A 319 -28.53 -3.08 -11.71
C ASN A 319 -27.51 -3.01 -10.57
N LYS A 320 -27.21 -4.13 -9.91
CA LYS A 320 -26.22 -4.19 -8.86
C LYS A 320 -24.83 -3.79 -9.39
N LEU A 321 -24.41 -4.35 -10.52
CA LEU A 321 -23.15 -4.02 -11.14
C LEU A 321 -23.05 -2.56 -11.57
N HIS A 322 -24.16 -2.00 -12.04
CA HIS A 322 -24.22 -0.59 -12.41
C HIS A 322 -23.98 0.30 -11.18
N ILE A 323 -24.61 -0.04 -10.06
CA ILE A 323 -24.40 0.67 -8.79
C ILE A 323 -22.94 0.54 -8.34
N ASP A 324 -22.35 -0.65 -8.38
CA ASP A 324 -20.95 -0.89 -8.02
C ASP A 324 -20.00 -0.06 -8.90
N TRP A 325 -20.26 0.00 -10.21
CA TRP A 325 -19.46 0.83 -11.13
C TRP A 325 -19.62 2.33 -10.83
N ILE A 326 -20.85 2.79 -10.54
CA ILE A 326 -21.09 4.18 -10.13
C ILE A 326 -20.29 4.49 -8.86
N ILE A 327 -20.29 3.59 -7.87
CA ILE A 327 -19.51 3.76 -6.65
C ILE A 327 -18.02 3.93 -6.99
N ASP A 328 -17.45 3.07 -7.84
CA ASP A 328 -16.05 3.13 -8.26
C ASP A 328 -15.72 4.44 -8.98
N ASP A 329 -16.60 4.92 -9.87
CA ASP A 329 -16.43 6.20 -10.56
C ASP A 329 -16.43 7.39 -9.58
N TYR A 330 -17.37 7.38 -8.61
CA TYR A 330 -17.43 8.43 -7.59
C TYR A 330 -16.25 8.36 -6.61
N VAL A 331 -15.78 7.17 -6.26
CA VAL A 331 -14.54 6.98 -5.48
C VAL A 331 -13.35 7.58 -6.23
N GLY A 332 -13.27 7.36 -7.55
CA GLY A 332 -12.26 7.99 -8.40
C GLY A 332 -12.34 9.53 -8.40
N LYS A 333 -13.54 10.08 -8.49
CA LYS A 333 -13.80 11.54 -8.41
C LYS A 333 -13.43 12.11 -7.04
N ILE A 334 -13.80 11.44 -5.95
CA ILE A 334 -13.42 11.82 -4.58
C ILE A 334 -11.90 11.84 -4.44
N LYS A 335 -11.21 10.81 -4.93
CA LYS A 335 -9.74 10.76 -4.94
C LYS A 335 -9.14 11.94 -5.71
N THR A 336 -9.72 12.31 -6.83
CA THR A 336 -9.26 13.47 -7.63
C THR A 336 -9.46 14.77 -6.87
N VAL A 337 -10.63 14.97 -6.24
CA VAL A 337 -10.91 16.14 -5.40
C VAL A 337 -9.92 16.21 -4.24
N LEU A 338 -9.73 15.13 -3.49
CA LEU A 338 -8.81 15.12 -2.35
C LEU A 338 -7.34 15.35 -2.77
N ASN A 339 -6.92 14.86 -3.94
CA ASN A 339 -5.53 15.00 -4.42
C ASN A 339 -5.19 16.38 -4.98
N THR A 340 -6.15 17.30 -5.11
CA THR A 340 -5.91 18.63 -5.65
C THR A 340 -5.26 19.52 -4.60
N SER A 341 -3.97 19.79 -4.73
CA SER A 341 -3.16 20.54 -3.75
C SER A 341 -3.58 22.02 -3.54
N SER A 342 -4.41 22.57 -4.42
CA SER A 342 -4.86 23.98 -4.35
C SER A 342 -5.91 24.25 -3.27
N HIS A 343 -6.53 23.22 -2.68
CA HIS A 343 -7.61 23.38 -1.70
C HIS A 343 -7.19 24.09 -0.41
N PHE A 344 -5.91 24.01 -0.04
CA PHE A 344 -5.38 24.61 1.18
C PHE A 344 -4.84 26.04 0.97
N THR A 345 -4.82 26.54 -0.26
CA THR A 345 -4.34 27.91 -0.58
C THR A 345 -5.40 28.97 -0.35
N GLU A 346 -6.67 28.62 -0.53
CA GLU A 346 -7.83 29.51 -0.38
C GLU A 346 -8.80 28.92 0.64
N LEU A 347 -8.60 29.26 1.92
CA LEU A 347 -9.51 28.85 2.99
C LEU A 347 -10.67 29.86 3.10
N LYS A 348 -11.89 29.36 3.29
CA LYS A 348 -13.11 30.16 3.49
C LYS A 348 -13.44 30.25 4.97
N GLU A 349 -13.79 31.44 5.43
CA GLU A 349 -14.28 31.68 6.79
C GLU A 349 -15.77 31.31 6.88
N VAL A 350 -16.10 30.50 7.89
CA VAL A 350 -17.47 30.06 8.19
C VAL A 350 -17.70 30.25 9.70
N GLN A 351 -18.90 30.66 10.09
CA GLN A 351 -19.28 30.70 11.52
C GLN A 351 -19.42 29.28 12.05
N GLU A 352 -18.83 29.02 13.18
CA GLU A 352 -19.00 27.76 13.89
C GLU A 352 -20.42 27.75 14.50
N GLU A 353 -21.28 26.83 14.09
CA GLU A 353 -22.55 26.60 14.77
C GLU A 353 -22.27 25.90 16.11
N VAL A 354 -22.52 26.61 17.21
CA VAL A 354 -22.38 26.08 18.57
C VAL A 354 -23.27 24.84 18.71
N ARG A 355 -22.65 23.69 18.87
CA ARG A 355 -23.37 22.46 19.21
C ARG A 355 -23.78 22.56 20.66
N GLU A 356 -25.08 22.73 20.91
CA GLU A 356 -25.62 22.42 22.21
C GLU A 356 -25.27 20.95 22.53
N LYS A 357 -24.52 20.73 23.61
CA LYS A 357 -24.32 19.38 24.16
C LYS A 357 -25.71 18.83 24.49
N ARG A 358 -26.25 17.97 23.63
CA ARG A 358 -27.32 17.07 24.06
C ARG A 358 -26.70 16.10 25.03
N GLU A 359 -27.02 16.23 26.28
CA GLU A 359 -26.82 15.19 27.28
C GLU A 359 -27.61 13.96 26.84
N ASP A 360 -26.90 13.02 26.21
CA ASP A 360 -27.45 11.69 26.01
C ASP A 360 -27.44 11.01 27.39
N THR A 361 -28.61 10.95 27.99
CA THR A 361 -28.93 10.02 29.08
C THR A 361 -28.71 8.59 28.60
N ILE A 362 -27.51 8.09 28.78
CA ILE A 362 -27.21 6.65 28.65
C ILE A 362 -27.44 6.04 30.02
N THR A 363 -28.54 5.27 30.11
CA THR A 363 -28.80 4.34 31.20
C THR A 363 -27.76 3.22 31.21
N ASN A 364 -27.03 3.14 32.31
CA ASN A 364 -26.38 2.00 32.98
C ASN A 364 -26.13 0.69 32.20
N ASP A 365 -24.85 0.25 32.19
CA ASP A 365 -24.40 -0.73 33.19
C ASP A 365 -22.87 -0.90 33.21
N ASN A 366 -22.38 -0.82 34.48
CA ASN A 366 -21.14 -1.38 35.03
C ASN A 366 -19.77 -0.73 34.81
N ASP A 367 -19.34 -0.14 35.95
CA ASP A 367 -18.00 -0.17 36.54
C ASP A 367 -16.83 0.44 35.80
N THR A 368 -16.56 1.69 36.06
CA THR A 368 -15.41 2.14 36.86
C THR A 368 -15.50 3.64 37.14
N ASP A 369 -15.61 3.92 38.41
CA ASP A 369 -15.47 5.13 39.17
C ASP A 369 -14.38 6.09 38.66
N TRP A 370 -14.74 7.36 38.48
CA TRP A 370 -13.94 8.60 38.50
C TRP A 370 -14.61 9.70 37.67
N ASN A 371 -15.69 10.28 38.18
CA ASN A 371 -16.01 11.72 38.02
C ASN A 371 -17.33 12.06 38.71
N GLU A 372 -17.28 12.46 39.96
CA GLU A 372 -18.37 13.25 40.57
C GLU A 372 -18.08 14.73 40.34
N SER A 373 -18.87 15.31 39.47
CA SER A 373 -19.02 16.75 39.31
C SER A 373 -19.96 17.27 40.38
N TRP A 374 -19.48 18.14 41.18
CA TRP A 374 -20.32 18.96 42.04
C TRP A 374 -20.47 20.34 41.41
N ASP A 375 -21.65 20.57 40.87
CA ASP A 375 -22.16 21.89 40.52
C ASP A 375 -23.01 22.39 41.73
N ASP A 376 -22.57 23.49 42.34
CA ASP A 376 -23.45 24.32 43.14
C ASP A 376 -23.05 25.80 42.99
N GLY A 377 -23.97 26.51 42.36
CA GLY A 377 -23.88 27.92 42.15
C GLY A 377 -23.99 28.77 43.44
N TRP A 378 -23.31 29.87 43.39
CA TRP A 378 -23.66 31.08 44.17
C TRP A 378 -23.40 32.31 43.27
N ASP A 379 -24.48 33.05 43.03
CA ASP A 379 -24.51 34.44 42.62
C ASP A 379 -23.78 35.29 43.63
N GLU A 380 -23.06 36.31 43.19
CA GLU A 380 -23.13 37.68 43.76
C GLU A 380 -22.25 38.66 42.96
N GLU A 381 -22.92 39.61 42.36
CA GLU A 381 -22.86 41.07 42.46
C GLU A 381 -21.63 41.82 41.91
N GLU A 382 -22.03 42.75 41.09
CA GLU A 382 -21.33 43.85 40.44
C GLU A 382 -20.52 44.73 41.42
N GLU A 383 -19.30 45.13 40.99
CA GLU A 383 -18.78 46.47 41.26
C GLU A 383 -18.02 47.03 40.05
N GLU A 384 -18.59 48.11 39.53
CA GLU A 384 -17.93 49.05 38.62
C GLU A 384 -16.70 49.67 39.27
N ASN A 385 -15.57 49.76 38.59
CA ASN A 385 -14.77 50.97 38.57
C ASN A 385 -13.72 51.07 37.45
N GLN A 386 -13.94 52.07 36.57
CA GLN A 386 -13.03 53.07 35.98
C GLN A 386 -11.68 52.65 35.38
N ALA A 387 -11.67 52.81 34.10
CA ALA A 387 -10.67 53.37 33.20
C ALA A 387 -9.20 53.50 33.63
N ASN A 388 -8.32 52.79 32.89
CA ASN A 388 -7.06 53.40 32.49
C ASN A 388 -6.61 52.82 31.12
N ASP A 389 -6.37 53.75 30.23
CA ASP A 389 -5.88 53.54 28.86
C ASP A 389 -4.52 52.80 28.85
N SER A 390 -4.46 51.66 28.20
CA SER A 390 -3.22 50.96 27.86
C SER A 390 -3.46 50.00 26.68
N PRO A 391 -2.48 49.53 25.95
CA PRO A 391 -2.56 49.05 24.55
C PRO A 391 -3.30 47.70 24.39
N GLN A 392 -4.47 47.54 24.97
CA GLN A 392 -5.35 46.39 24.89
C GLN A 392 -6.25 46.37 23.63
N LEU A 393 -6.27 47.43 22.81
CA LEU A 393 -7.18 47.52 21.68
C LEU A 393 -6.84 46.58 20.50
N LYS A 394 -5.57 46.22 20.35
CA LYS A 394 -5.19 45.27 19.32
C LYS A 394 -5.44 43.79 19.70
N GLN A 395 -5.42 43.46 20.99
CA GLN A 395 -5.75 42.14 21.49
C GLN A 395 -7.26 41.84 21.47
N ARG A 396 -8.12 42.88 21.64
CA ARG A 396 -9.58 42.72 21.64
C ARG A 396 -10.15 42.46 20.21
N GLU A 397 -9.51 42.91 19.15
CA GLU A 397 -9.94 42.61 17.77
C GLU A 397 -9.67 41.13 17.40
N ASP A 398 -8.64 40.51 17.97
CA ASP A 398 -8.39 39.06 17.79
C ASP A 398 -9.33 38.20 18.65
N LEU A 399 -9.77 38.69 19.80
CA LEU A 399 -10.70 37.99 20.72
C LEU A 399 -12.17 38.00 20.23
N GLN A 400 -12.56 38.94 19.37
CA GLN A 400 -13.91 38.99 18.79
C GLN A 400 -14.14 37.96 17.65
N LYS A 401 -13.13 37.15 17.31
CA LYS A 401 -13.24 36.06 16.32
C LYS A 401 -13.55 34.69 16.91
N HIS A 402 -13.95 34.61 18.16
CA HIS A 402 -14.49 33.39 18.74
C HIS A 402 -15.73 32.96 17.95
N GLY A 403 -15.66 31.82 17.24
CA GLY A 403 -16.75 31.29 16.42
C GLY A 403 -16.55 31.36 14.91
N GLN A 404 -15.42 31.90 14.42
CA GLN A 404 -15.07 31.82 13.01
C GLN A 404 -14.03 30.72 12.79
N VAL A 405 -14.36 29.75 11.92
CA VAL A 405 -13.47 28.66 11.53
C VAL A 405 -13.19 28.73 10.03
N LYS A 406 -11.99 28.33 9.63
CA LYS A 406 -11.62 28.28 8.21
C LYS A 406 -11.77 26.84 7.70
N ILE A 407 -12.48 26.69 6.60
CA ILE A 407 -12.67 25.43 5.87
C ILE A 407 -12.01 25.48 4.50
N SER A 408 -11.61 24.33 3.99
CA SER A 408 -11.11 24.19 2.62
C SER A 408 -12.25 24.18 1.59
N GLN A 409 -11.91 24.10 0.31
CA GLN A 409 -12.90 23.93 -0.76
C GLN A 409 -13.41 22.47 -0.88
N ILE A 410 -12.77 21.51 -0.20
CA ILE A 410 -13.10 20.07 -0.26
C ILE A 410 -14.56 19.79 0.11
N PRO A 411 -15.11 20.29 1.25
CA PRO A 411 -16.50 20.02 1.61
C PRO A 411 -17.51 20.44 0.56
N GLN A 412 -17.30 21.60 -0.09
CA GLN A 412 -18.20 22.11 -1.13
C GLN A 412 -18.15 21.26 -2.40
N GLN A 413 -16.95 20.81 -2.82
CA GLN A 413 -16.81 19.97 -3.99
C GLN A 413 -17.39 18.57 -3.73
N LEU A 414 -17.19 18.02 -2.54
CA LEU A 414 -17.78 16.74 -2.14
C LEU A 414 -19.30 16.83 -2.02
N GLU A 415 -19.86 17.95 -1.54
CA GLU A 415 -21.30 18.19 -1.51
C GLU A 415 -21.93 18.07 -2.90
N LEU A 416 -21.29 18.64 -3.92
CA LEU A 416 -21.77 18.54 -5.31
C LEU A 416 -21.75 17.07 -5.78
N LEU A 417 -20.70 16.32 -5.43
CA LEU A 417 -20.61 14.89 -5.77
C LEU A 417 -21.69 14.08 -5.04
N PHE A 418 -21.91 14.33 -3.76
CA PHE A 418 -22.96 13.64 -3.00
C PHE A 418 -24.38 13.94 -3.56
N LYS A 419 -24.64 15.18 -3.95
CA LYS A 419 -25.92 15.56 -4.60
C LYS A 419 -26.10 14.85 -5.95
N GLN A 420 -25.03 14.63 -6.69
CA GLN A 420 -25.09 13.88 -7.96
C GLN A 420 -25.28 12.38 -7.69
N TYR A 421 -24.53 11.81 -6.73
CA TYR A 421 -24.61 10.40 -6.36
C TYR A 421 -25.97 10.02 -5.77
N SER A 422 -26.62 10.89 -5.01
CA SER A 422 -27.93 10.64 -4.40
C SER A 422 -29.05 10.37 -5.40
N LYS A 423 -28.82 10.66 -6.70
CA LYS A 423 -29.74 10.29 -7.80
C LYS A 423 -29.73 8.78 -8.08
N TYR A 424 -28.63 8.11 -7.76
CA TYR A 424 -28.43 6.68 -8.04
C TYR A 424 -28.62 5.81 -6.81
N SER A 425 -28.10 6.22 -5.66
CA SER A 425 -28.21 5.51 -4.39
C SER A 425 -28.32 6.47 -3.22
N LYS A 426 -29.05 6.04 -2.19
CA LYS A 426 -29.13 6.76 -0.90
C LYS A 426 -28.02 6.33 0.05
N ASP A 427 -27.37 5.19 -0.19
CA ASP A 427 -26.29 4.68 0.64
C ASP A 427 -24.96 5.31 0.23
N ILE A 428 -24.45 6.18 1.09
CA ILE A 428 -23.19 6.89 0.91
C ILE A 428 -22.02 6.29 1.73
N SER A 429 -22.25 5.17 2.42
CA SER A 429 -21.30 4.58 3.38
C SER A 429 -19.92 4.29 2.76
N TYR A 430 -19.89 3.77 1.52
CA TYR A 430 -18.65 3.53 0.79
C TYR A 430 -17.87 4.81 0.46
N LEU A 431 -18.59 5.88 0.07
CA LEU A 431 -17.97 7.17 -0.24
C LEU A 431 -17.41 7.82 1.02
N VAL A 432 -18.15 7.77 2.13
CA VAL A 432 -17.70 8.25 3.44
C VAL A 432 -16.45 7.47 3.92
N SER A 433 -16.47 6.15 3.79
CA SER A 433 -15.32 5.31 4.15
C SER A 433 -14.08 5.65 3.30
N THR A 434 -14.27 5.93 2.02
CA THR A 434 -13.19 6.36 1.12
C THR A 434 -12.61 7.72 1.55
N ILE A 435 -13.48 8.68 1.91
CA ILE A 435 -13.03 9.99 2.39
C ILE A 435 -12.22 9.84 3.66
N LYS A 436 -12.68 9.04 4.64
CA LYS A 436 -11.93 8.76 5.87
C LYS A 436 -10.55 8.17 5.59
N ALA A 437 -10.47 7.19 4.69
CA ALA A 437 -9.21 6.51 4.37
C ALA A 437 -8.21 7.43 3.66
N LEU A 438 -8.66 8.25 2.71
CA LEU A 438 -7.79 9.11 1.91
C LEU A 438 -7.39 10.40 2.62
N SER A 439 -8.23 10.91 3.52
CA SER A 439 -7.98 12.17 4.23
C SER A 439 -6.72 12.14 5.10
N LEU A 440 -6.41 11.00 5.72
CA LEU A 440 -5.19 10.85 6.55
C LEU A 440 -3.90 11.13 5.77
N VAL A 441 -3.90 10.89 4.46
CA VAL A 441 -2.75 11.14 3.58
C VAL A 441 -2.74 12.60 3.11
N GLN A 442 -3.92 13.20 2.95
CA GLN A 442 -4.06 14.56 2.39
C GLN A 442 -3.81 15.68 3.40
N TYR A 443 -3.96 15.41 4.68
CA TYR A 443 -3.74 16.37 5.75
C TYR A 443 -2.50 16.01 6.59
N PRO A 444 -1.28 16.08 6.03
CA PRO A 444 -0.07 15.52 6.67
C PRO A 444 0.56 16.43 7.74
N SER A 445 0.17 17.70 7.83
CA SER A 445 0.77 18.67 8.73
C SER A 445 -0.20 19.05 9.86
N LEU A 446 0.36 19.57 10.97
CA LEU A 446 -0.44 20.07 12.07
C LEU A 446 -1.44 21.15 11.61
N ALA A 447 -1.00 22.08 10.74
CA ALA A 447 -1.88 23.10 10.17
C ALA A 447 -3.06 22.49 9.40
N SER A 448 -2.78 21.49 8.58
CA SER A 448 -3.82 20.81 7.82
C SER A 448 -4.75 19.97 8.71
N SER A 449 -4.31 19.51 9.87
CA SER A 449 -5.17 18.79 10.84
C SER A 449 -6.28 19.68 11.42
N PHE A 450 -6.01 20.96 11.65
CA PHE A 450 -7.05 21.92 12.04
C PHE A 450 -8.08 22.14 10.91
N VAL A 451 -7.61 22.25 9.65
CA VAL A 451 -8.49 22.36 8.49
C VAL A 451 -9.30 21.07 8.34
N MET A 452 -8.67 19.90 8.48
CA MET A 452 -9.34 18.62 8.43
C MET A 452 -10.46 18.51 9.46
N TYR A 453 -10.22 18.96 10.70
CA TYR A 453 -11.22 18.97 11.74
C TYR A 453 -12.46 19.76 11.31
N ASN A 454 -12.27 20.99 10.82
CA ASN A 454 -13.35 21.85 10.38
C ASN A 454 -14.08 21.29 9.15
N ASP A 455 -13.33 20.76 8.16
CA ASP A 455 -13.87 20.14 6.94
C ASP A 455 -14.75 18.93 7.26
N PHE A 456 -14.32 18.07 8.20
CA PHE A 456 -15.10 16.89 8.59
C PHE A 456 -16.37 17.24 9.39
N ILE A 457 -16.31 18.27 10.23
CA ILE A 457 -17.52 18.80 10.87
C ILE A 457 -18.50 19.29 9.83
N LYS A 458 -18.03 20.04 8.81
CA LYS A 458 -18.88 20.51 7.73
C LYS A 458 -19.43 19.38 6.86
N LEU A 459 -18.61 18.37 6.56
CA LEU A 459 -19.05 17.17 5.84
C LEU A 459 -20.11 16.38 6.61
N ALA A 460 -19.96 16.24 7.92
CA ALA A 460 -20.97 15.60 8.76
C ALA A 460 -22.31 16.33 8.74
N GLN A 461 -22.29 17.68 8.71
CA GLN A 461 -23.51 18.49 8.52
C GLN A 461 -24.15 18.26 7.15
N ILE A 462 -23.35 18.17 6.08
CA ILE A 462 -23.82 17.97 4.70
C ILE A 462 -24.39 16.56 4.52
N THR A 463 -23.71 15.55 5.04
CA THR A 463 -24.08 14.14 4.84
C THR A 463 -25.09 13.62 5.87
N GLY A 464 -25.18 14.25 7.03
CA GLY A 464 -25.93 13.74 8.19
C GLY A 464 -25.29 12.52 8.86
N ASP A 465 -24.04 12.17 8.51
CA ASP A 465 -23.35 10.99 9.04
C ASP A 465 -22.45 11.36 10.23
N ASN A 466 -22.89 11.02 11.43
CA ASN A 466 -22.16 11.25 12.67
C ASN A 466 -20.86 10.43 12.77
N SER A 467 -20.68 9.39 11.96
CA SER A 467 -19.44 8.61 11.95
C SER A 467 -18.22 9.41 11.49
N LEU A 468 -18.41 10.50 10.76
CA LEU A 468 -17.36 11.45 10.39
C LEU A 468 -16.85 12.22 11.59
N ILE A 469 -17.75 12.58 12.52
CA ILE A 469 -17.42 13.29 13.75
C ILE A 469 -16.59 12.38 14.67
N SER A 470 -17.09 11.18 14.94
CA SER A 470 -16.34 10.21 15.75
C SER A 470 -14.96 9.91 15.18
N PHE A 471 -14.84 9.84 13.85
CA PHE A 471 -13.57 9.63 13.18
C PHE A 471 -12.60 10.79 13.39
N ILE A 472 -13.06 12.04 13.21
CA ILE A 472 -12.18 13.20 13.37
C ILE A 472 -11.81 13.45 14.82
N ASP A 473 -12.73 13.24 15.78
CA ASP A 473 -12.44 13.34 17.20
C ASP A 473 -11.41 12.28 17.62
N SER A 474 -11.52 11.05 17.12
CA SER A 474 -10.52 10.01 17.37
C SER A 474 -9.12 10.38 16.83
N ASN A 475 -9.05 10.93 15.63
CA ASN A 475 -7.78 11.39 15.04
C ASN A 475 -7.19 12.58 15.83
N TRP A 476 -8.04 13.50 16.24
CA TRP A 476 -7.63 14.64 17.06
C TRP A 476 -7.04 14.18 18.40
N ASN A 477 -7.74 13.28 19.08
CA ASN A 477 -7.28 12.71 20.35
C ASN A 477 -5.96 11.94 20.16
N GLN A 478 -5.82 11.18 19.08
CA GLN A 478 -4.56 10.48 18.79
C GLN A 478 -3.39 11.45 18.57
N MET A 479 -3.61 12.55 17.85
CA MET A 479 -2.62 13.62 17.67
C MET A 479 -2.27 14.29 19.00
N THR A 480 -3.25 14.63 19.80
CA THR A 480 -3.04 15.21 21.15
C THR A 480 -2.23 14.27 22.03
N LEU A 481 -2.54 12.97 22.03
CA LEU A 481 -1.76 11.96 22.76
C LEU A 481 -0.31 11.86 22.30
N GLN A 482 -0.02 12.05 21.02
CA GLN A 482 1.37 12.10 20.52
C GLN A 482 2.12 13.30 21.12
N PHE A 483 1.52 14.48 21.12
CA PHE A 483 2.12 15.67 21.74
C PHE A 483 2.30 15.51 23.26
N ILE A 484 1.33 14.90 23.94
CA ILE A 484 1.45 14.54 25.35
C ILE A 484 2.64 13.61 25.59
N GLN A 485 2.85 12.60 24.73
CA GLN A 485 3.99 11.68 24.86
C GLN A 485 5.33 12.37 24.60
N GLU A 486 5.40 13.28 23.63
CA GLU A 486 6.60 14.08 23.37
C GLU A 486 6.91 14.97 24.59
N LEU A 487 5.92 15.70 25.08
CA LEU A 487 6.06 16.58 26.23
C LEU A 487 6.42 15.80 27.51
N LYS A 488 5.80 14.64 27.72
CA LYS A 488 6.14 13.70 28.78
C LYS A 488 7.61 13.31 28.75
N THR A 489 8.13 13.01 27.55
CA THR A 489 9.54 12.65 27.38
C THR A 489 10.46 13.81 27.72
N LEU A 490 10.12 15.03 27.28
CA LEU A 490 10.88 16.24 27.58
C LEU A 490 10.91 16.54 29.09
N ILE A 491 9.77 16.47 29.77
CA ILE A 491 9.70 16.74 31.23
C ILE A 491 10.39 15.61 32.00
N SER A 492 10.24 14.35 31.58
CA SER A 492 10.92 13.22 32.25
C SER A 492 12.44 13.23 32.04
N SER A 493 12.98 14.04 31.14
CA SER A 493 14.42 14.23 30.96
C SER A 493 15.03 15.22 31.98
N LEU A 494 14.20 15.93 32.76
CA LEU A 494 14.69 16.76 33.84
C LEU A 494 15.44 15.92 34.87
N ASN A 495 16.58 16.43 35.33
CA ASN A 495 17.38 15.74 36.34
C ASN A 495 16.91 16.12 37.75
N LEU A 496 16.04 15.29 38.32
CA LEU A 496 15.50 15.48 39.70
C LEU A 496 16.51 15.17 40.80
N LYS A 497 17.76 14.80 40.45
CA LYS A 497 18.84 14.48 41.41
C LYS A 497 20.01 15.45 41.30
N SER A 498 19.88 16.53 40.54
CA SER A 498 20.94 17.51 40.39
C SER A 498 21.10 18.31 41.70
N GLU A 499 22.28 18.88 41.88
CA GLU A 499 22.58 19.79 42.99
C GLU A 499 22.25 21.22 42.55
N VAL A 500 21.61 21.96 43.46
CA VAL A 500 21.31 23.38 43.26
C VAL A 500 22.32 24.18 44.04
N ASP A 501 22.79 25.29 43.49
CA ASP A 501 23.58 26.24 44.23
C ASP A 501 22.69 26.96 45.27
N MET A 502 22.90 26.63 46.54
CA MET A 502 22.10 27.17 47.67
C MET A 502 22.32 28.65 47.91
N GLU A 503 23.45 29.23 47.40
CA GLU A 503 23.71 30.66 47.59
C GLU A 503 23.02 31.51 46.55
N ASP A 504 23.03 31.03 45.27
CA ASP A 504 22.46 31.79 44.14
C ASP A 504 21.02 31.34 43.79
N GLU A 505 20.52 30.22 44.34
CA GLU A 505 19.23 29.61 44.02
C GLU A 505 19.03 29.37 42.53
N ILE A 506 20.08 28.91 41.80
CA ILE A 506 20.07 28.73 40.38
C ILE A 506 20.10 27.22 40.02
N LEU A 507 19.31 26.83 39.00
CA LEU A 507 19.35 25.49 38.43
C LEU A 507 20.66 25.25 37.70
N ASP A 508 21.09 24.00 37.67
CA ASP A 508 22.22 23.57 36.87
C ASP A 508 22.00 23.76 35.34
N ASP A 509 23.08 23.89 34.59
CA ASP A 509 23.05 24.11 33.15
C ASP A 509 22.28 23.02 32.39
N TYR A 510 22.28 21.78 32.90
CA TYR A 510 21.53 20.69 32.27
C TYR A 510 20.03 20.94 32.36
N ASN A 511 19.47 21.20 33.54
CA ASN A 511 18.05 21.46 33.69
C ASN A 511 17.61 22.74 32.97
N LEU A 512 18.44 23.79 32.95
CA LEU A 512 18.16 24.99 32.18
C LEU A 512 18.07 24.71 30.68
N ASN A 513 18.97 23.85 30.16
CA ASN A 513 18.90 23.42 28.75
C ASN A 513 17.64 22.60 28.47
N GLN A 514 17.23 21.69 29.35
CA GLN A 514 15.99 20.92 29.19
C GLN A 514 14.75 21.81 29.21
N LEU A 515 14.67 22.76 30.13
CA LEU A 515 13.60 23.76 30.20
C LEU A 515 13.57 24.63 28.91
N SER A 516 14.75 24.99 28.39
CA SER A 516 14.83 25.68 27.08
C SER A 516 14.29 24.83 25.94
N LEU A 517 14.49 23.51 25.95
CA LEU A 517 13.89 22.60 24.95
C LEU A 517 12.36 22.54 25.08
N ILE A 518 11.84 22.48 26.31
CA ILE A 518 10.39 22.53 26.56
C ILE A 518 9.81 23.87 26.06
N TYR A 519 10.48 24.98 26.34
CA TYR A 519 10.06 26.29 25.81
C TYR A 519 10.04 26.32 24.27
N LYS A 520 11.12 25.87 23.63
CA LYS A 520 11.20 25.79 22.16
C LYS A 520 10.13 24.88 21.57
N TRP A 521 9.84 23.76 22.22
CA TRP A 521 8.80 22.85 21.80
C TRP A 521 7.43 23.53 21.78
N PHE A 522 7.06 24.24 22.83
CA PHE A 522 5.84 25.04 22.85
C PHE A 522 5.86 26.15 21.78
N GLN A 523 6.99 26.80 21.55
CA GLN A 523 7.11 27.85 20.53
C GLN A 523 6.81 27.32 19.11
N THR A 524 7.04 26.05 18.81
CA THR A 524 6.71 25.46 17.50
C THR A 524 5.22 25.61 17.15
N PHE A 525 4.33 25.61 18.13
CA PHE A 525 2.89 25.82 17.91
C PHE A 525 2.55 27.27 17.57
N PHE A 526 3.40 28.22 17.93
CA PHE A 526 3.18 29.66 17.73
C PHE A 526 3.96 30.23 16.53
N GLU A 527 4.93 29.51 15.99
CA GLU A 527 5.69 29.93 14.80
C GLU A 527 4.78 30.12 13.58
N SER A 528 3.72 29.33 13.44
CA SER A 528 2.74 29.46 12.40
C SER A 528 1.45 30.12 12.91
N ARG A 529 1.23 31.39 12.54
CA ARG A 529 -0.05 32.07 12.83
C ARG A 529 -1.26 31.39 12.18
N GLN A 530 -1.05 30.48 11.25
CA GLN A 530 -2.11 29.78 10.53
C GLN A 530 -2.99 28.93 11.44
N PHE A 531 -2.43 28.29 12.49
CA PHE A 531 -3.21 27.48 13.43
C PHE A 531 -4.28 28.28 14.16
N ARG A 532 -3.85 29.43 14.74
CA ARG A 532 -4.76 30.33 15.48
C ARG A 532 -5.89 30.87 14.59
N GLN A 533 -5.60 31.11 13.30
CA GLN A 533 -6.58 31.66 12.36
C GLN A 533 -7.51 30.60 11.78
N THR A 534 -7.16 29.30 11.85
CA THR A 534 -7.96 28.22 11.27
C THR A 534 -9.07 27.78 12.20
N ASN A 535 -8.77 27.53 13.45
CA ASN A 535 -9.74 27.19 14.48
C ASN A 535 -9.15 27.56 15.85
N PHE A 536 -9.51 28.75 16.34
CA PHE A 536 -8.96 29.25 17.58
C PHE A 536 -9.41 28.44 18.80
N GLY A 537 -10.67 28.01 18.86
CA GLY A 537 -11.19 27.24 19.97
C GLY A 537 -10.46 25.88 20.16
N LYS A 538 -10.21 25.17 19.06
CA LYS A 538 -9.43 23.91 19.11
C LYS A 538 -7.97 24.14 19.44
N PHE A 539 -7.40 25.25 18.97
CA PHE A 539 -6.03 25.63 19.32
C PHE A 539 -5.90 25.95 20.81
N GLU A 540 -6.82 26.76 21.35
CA GLU A 540 -6.92 27.10 22.78
C GLU A 540 -7.04 25.82 23.62
N GLN A 541 -7.98 24.93 23.27
CA GLN A 541 -8.17 23.65 23.95
C GLN A 541 -6.88 22.83 23.96
N LEU A 542 -6.22 22.65 22.80
CA LEU A 542 -4.99 21.87 22.70
C LEU A 542 -3.87 22.42 23.59
N ILE A 543 -3.61 23.73 23.52
CA ILE A 543 -2.55 24.35 24.32
C ILE A 543 -2.86 24.29 25.82
N THR A 544 -4.12 24.49 26.20
CA THR A 544 -4.57 24.37 27.59
C THR A 544 -4.34 22.96 28.15
N GLU A 545 -4.74 21.92 27.38
CA GLU A 545 -4.51 20.52 27.77
C GLU A 545 -3.01 20.17 27.84
N LEU A 546 -2.18 20.69 26.96
CA LEU A 546 -0.74 20.44 27.00
C LEU A 546 -0.06 21.14 28.20
N VAL A 547 -0.48 22.36 28.55
CA VAL A 547 0.05 23.08 29.70
C VAL A 547 -0.40 22.40 31.00
N ASP A 548 -1.67 22.03 31.11
CA ASP A 548 -2.19 21.31 32.25
C ASP A 548 -1.43 19.99 32.46
N PHE A 549 -1.25 19.22 31.39
CA PHE A 549 -0.47 17.99 31.43
C PHE A 549 0.99 18.24 31.86
N ALA A 550 1.65 19.31 31.37
CA ALA A 550 3.04 19.60 31.71
C ALA A 550 3.22 19.78 33.22
N ASN A 551 2.34 20.59 33.81
CA ASN A 551 2.37 20.83 35.26
C ASN A 551 2.05 19.55 36.05
N MET A 552 0.98 18.83 35.67
CA MET A 552 0.59 17.60 36.34
C MET A 552 1.68 16.51 36.24
N TRP A 553 2.36 16.39 35.12
CA TRP A 553 3.39 15.38 34.96
C TRP A 553 4.64 15.68 35.79
N LEU A 554 5.06 16.95 35.87
CA LEU A 554 6.15 17.35 36.77
C LEU A 554 5.80 17.05 38.23
N ILE A 555 4.58 17.38 38.66
CA ILE A 555 4.10 17.07 40.02
C ILE A 555 4.11 15.56 40.27
N GLN A 556 3.65 14.76 39.31
CA GLN A 556 3.65 13.30 39.45
C GLN A 556 5.07 12.74 39.57
N LEU A 557 6.04 13.28 38.84
CA LEU A 557 7.44 12.87 38.98
C LEU A 557 7.97 13.15 40.39
N ILE A 558 7.64 14.33 40.98
CA ILE A 558 8.02 14.68 42.34
C ILE A 558 7.36 13.73 43.35
N PHE A 559 6.11 13.36 43.17
CA PHE A 559 5.39 12.42 44.05
C PHE A 559 5.93 10.98 44.03
N THR A 560 6.75 10.61 43.03
CA THR A 560 7.40 9.29 43.00
C THR A 560 8.64 9.18 43.89
N ILE A 561 9.03 10.27 44.58
CA ILE A 561 10.28 10.32 45.34
C ILE A 561 9.94 10.12 46.82
N ASP A 562 10.50 9.09 47.42
CA ASP A 562 10.20 8.69 48.82
C ASP A 562 10.90 9.56 49.85
N ASP A 563 12.14 10.02 49.57
CA ASP A 563 12.94 10.84 50.46
C ASP A 563 13.44 12.09 49.73
N ILE A 564 13.10 13.28 50.25
CA ILE A 564 13.41 14.57 49.63
C ILE A 564 14.29 15.38 50.60
N SER A 565 15.54 15.62 50.19
CA SER A 565 16.45 16.48 50.97
C SER A 565 16.12 17.96 50.80
N GLU A 566 16.66 18.83 51.69
CA GLU A 566 16.48 20.27 51.63
C GLU A 566 16.92 20.86 50.27
N ASN A 567 18.07 20.41 49.74
CA ASN A 567 18.53 20.81 48.41
C ASN A 567 17.57 20.38 47.31
N GLN A 568 16.96 19.19 47.42
CA GLN A 568 15.93 18.73 46.49
C GLN A 568 14.62 19.47 46.59
N CYS A 569 14.22 19.90 47.82
CA CYS A 569 13.07 20.77 47.99
C CYS A 569 13.24 22.07 47.19
N LEU A 570 14.43 22.69 47.28
CA LEU A 570 14.76 23.88 46.53
C LEU A 570 14.79 23.59 45.00
N LEU A 571 15.41 22.48 44.57
CA LEU A 571 15.43 22.07 43.19
C LEU A 571 14.02 21.94 42.58
N TYR A 572 13.12 21.22 43.24
CA TYR A 572 11.75 21.00 42.74
C TYR A 572 10.94 22.29 42.74
N SER A 573 11.12 23.13 43.74
CA SER A 573 10.49 24.46 43.76
C SER A 573 10.94 25.31 42.58
N LEU A 574 12.24 25.35 42.27
CA LEU A 574 12.79 26.08 41.13
C LEU A 574 12.34 25.49 39.80
N LEU A 575 12.22 24.15 39.68
CA LEU A 575 11.69 23.50 38.47
C LEU A 575 10.24 23.87 38.21
N ILE A 576 9.40 23.88 39.27
CA ILE A 576 8.00 24.31 39.17
C ILE A 576 7.92 25.78 38.72
N ASP A 577 8.72 26.68 39.37
CA ASP A 577 8.74 28.10 39.01
C ASP A 577 9.18 28.35 37.57
N ASN A 578 10.23 27.68 37.13
CA ASN A 578 10.72 27.83 35.76
C ASN A 578 9.73 27.25 34.74
N LEU A 579 9.07 26.13 35.02
CA LEU A 579 8.01 25.62 34.17
C LEU A 579 6.82 26.57 34.11
N ASN A 580 6.42 27.16 35.24
CA ASN A 580 5.39 28.19 35.30
C ASN A 580 5.79 29.45 34.52
N ASN A 581 7.05 29.86 34.58
CA ASN A 581 7.57 31.00 33.79
C ASN A 581 7.54 30.74 32.29
N ILE A 582 7.57 29.47 31.84
CA ILE A 582 7.39 29.08 30.46
C ILE A 582 5.91 29.06 30.08
N THR A 583 5.06 28.43 30.91
CA THR A 583 3.67 28.09 30.54
C THR A 583 2.70 29.25 30.72
N ILE A 584 2.89 30.12 31.74
CA ILE A 584 2.01 31.26 31.96
C ILE A 584 2.01 32.26 30.79
N PRO A 585 3.15 32.70 30.25
CA PRO A 585 3.17 33.55 29.04
C PRO A 585 2.46 32.92 27.85
N ILE A 586 2.61 31.59 27.66
CA ILE A 586 1.96 30.83 26.59
C ILE A 586 0.44 30.89 26.71
N LEU A 587 -0.10 30.69 27.92
CA LEU A 587 -1.53 30.85 28.18
C LEU A 587 -1.99 32.30 27.97
N GLY A 588 -1.17 33.27 28.38
CA GLY A 588 -1.44 34.69 28.15
C GLY A 588 -1.56 35.04 26.66
N GLU A 589 -0.78 34.40 25.79
CA GLU A 589 -0.90 34.56 24.33
C GLU A 589 -2.21 34.05 23.74
N ILE A 590 -2.84 33.05 24.34
CA ILE A 590 -4.15 32.51 23.92
C ILE A 590 -5.31 33.13 24.71
N GLY A 591 -5.04 33.98 25.68
CA GLY A 591 -6.07 34.68 26.48
C GLY A 591 -6.66 33.84 27.64
N VAL A 592 -6.05 32.70 27.97
CA VAL A 592 -6.52 31.82 29.04
C VAL A 592 -5.89 32.24 30.38
N SER A 593 -6.71 32.38 31.43
CA SER A 593 -6.23 32.67 32.76
C SER A 593 -5.64 31.43 33.41
N LYS A 594 -4.51 31.60 34.12
CA LYS A 594 -3.93 30.52 34.93
C LYS A 594 -4.89 29.98 35.98
N SER A 595 -5.82 30.82 36.49
CA SER A 595 -6.80 30.43 37.52
C SER A 595 -7.87 29.45 37.00
N SER A 596 -8.02 29.31 35.68
CA SER A 596 -8.95 28.33 35.07
C SER A 596 -8.35 26.95 34.90
N ILE A 597 -7.10 26.74 35.32
CA ILE A 597 -6.40 25.45 35.15
C ILE A 597 -5.96 24.96 36.54
N ASP A 598 -6.51 23.83 36.97
CA ASP A 598 -6.34 23.27 38.31
C ASP A 598 -4.90 22.88 38.61
N SER A 599 -4.12 22.47 37.58
CA SER A 599 -2.73 22.08 37.81
C SER A 599 -1.83 23.20 38.34
N PHE A 600 -2.13 24.47 38.06
CA PHE A 600 -1.37 25.57 38.62
C PHE A 600 -1.61 25.74 40.15
N ASN A 601 -2.86 25.58 40.60
CA ASN A 601 -3.17 25.60 42.01
C ASN A 601 -2.47 24.44 42.72
N LYS A 602 -2.55 23.26 42.15
CA LYS A 602 -1.86 22.07 42.64
C LYS A 602 -0.34 22.25 42.69
N ALA A 603 0.27 22.80 41.62
CA ALA A 603 1.70 23.10 41.56
C ALA A 603 2.13 24.11 42.64
N ASN A 604 1.34 25.17 42.83
CA ASN A 604 1.59 26.16 43.88
C ASN A 604 1.48 25.54 45.26
N ASN A 605 0.54 24.63 45.49
CA ASN A 605 0.40 23.94 46.77
C ASN A 605 1.55 22.97 47.03
N VAL A 606 1.99 22.22 46.03
CA VAL A 606 3.19 21.37 46.11
C VAL A 606 4.43 22.21 46.42
N ARG A 607 4.62 23.33 45.68
CA ARG A 607 5.72 24.28 45.95
C ARG A 607 5.68 24.84 47.37
N PHE A 608 4.48 25.14 47.88
CA PHE A 608 4.31 25.58 49.24
C PHE A 608 4.76 24.51 50.25
N LEU A 609 4.40 23.23 50.04
CA LEU A 609 4.84 22.12 50.88
C LEU A 609 6.37 21.95 50.87
N LEU A 610 7.03 22.19 49.75
CA LEU A 610 8.48 22.07 49.58
C LEU A 610 9.26 23.18 50.33
N ASN A 611 8.70 24.40 50.40
CA ASN A 611 9.43 25.59 50.89
C ASN A 611 9.08 26.01 52.32
N ASN A 612 8.11 25.38 52.98
CA ASN A 612 7.63 25.85 54.27
C ASN A 612 7.78 24.79 55.35
N HIS A 613 7.78 25.28 56.61
CA HIS A 613 7.85 24.39 57.76
C HIS A 613 6.53 23.67 58.01
N LEU A 614 6.61 22.51 58.63
CA LEU A 614 5.46 21.65 58.90
C LEU A 614 4.30 22.38 59.59
N LYS A 615 4.60 23.31 60.53
CA LYS A 615 3.59 24.12 61.20
C LYS A 615 2.82 25.01 60.18
N ASP A 616 3.53 25.68 59.29
CA ASP A 616 2.94 26.60 58.34
C ASP A 616 2.05 25.84 57.35
N ILE A 617 2.44 24.60 57.02
CA ILE A 617 1.67 23.68 56.16
C ILE A 617 0.33 23.33 56.83
N ILE A 618 0.37 23.02 58.15
CA ILE A 618 -0.83 22.67 58.89
C ILE A 618 -1.75 23.88 59.08
N ASP A 619 -1.16 25.06 59.35
CA ASP A 619 -1.95 26.32 59.53
C ASP A 619 -2.68 26.61 58.16
N ARG A 620 -2.03 26.44 57.01
CA ARG A 620 -2.62 26.63 55.69
C ARG A 620 -3.66 25.55 55.35
N PHE A 621 -3.44 24.32 55.80
CA PHE A 621 -4.41 23.24 55.65
C PHE A 621 -5.73 23.57 56.35
N TYR A 622 -5.68 24.10 57.60
CA TYR A 622 -6.88 24.49 58.30
C TYR A 622 -7.57 25.73 57.73
N GLN A 623 -6.86 26.54 56.93
CA GLN A 623 -7.44 27.65 56.18
C GLN A 623 -8.17 27.19 54.91
N GLY A 624 -8.08 25.91 54.55
CA GLY A 624 -8.75 25.35 53.40
C GLY A 624 -8.03 25.54 52.06
N GLU A 625 -6.78 26.03 52.06
CA GLU A 625 -6.06 26.38 50.84
C GLU A 625 -5.33 25.18 50.16
N LEU A 626 -5.26 24.02 50.82
CA LEU A 626 -4.55 22.83 50.31
C LEU A 626 -5.51 21.72 49.81
N PHE A 627 -6.76 22.05 49.49
CA PHE A 627 -7.76 21.04 49.08
C PHE A 627 -7.54 20.49 47.69
N ASP A 628 -6.78 21.17 46.85
CA ASP A 628 -6.40 20.67 45.51
C ASP A 628 -5.46 19.43 45.53
N LEU A 629 -4.88 19.14 46.72
CA LEU A 629 -4.10 17.95 46.95
C LEU A 629 -4.98 16.85 47.55
N ALA A 630 -4.98 15.67 46.97
CA ALA A 630 -5.63 14.50 47.58
C ALA A 630 -4.97 14.16 48.93
N THR A 631 -5.74 13.62 49.88
CA THR A 631 -5.23 13.28 51.23
C THR A 631 -3.97 12.41 51.16
N GLY A 632 -3.96 11.38 50.27
CA GLY A 632 -2.81 10.52 50.10
C GLY A 632 -1.58 11.24 49.54
N GLU A 633 -1.76 12.17 48.60
CA GLU A 633 -0.68 12.97 47.99
C GLU A 633 -0.05 13.89 49.07
N MET A 634 -0.88 14.57 49.83
CA MET A 634 -0.41 15.47 50.91
C MET A 634 0.33 14.70 51.99
N VAL A 635 -0.20 13.58 52.47
CA VAL A 635 0.42 12.73 53.47
C VAL A 635 1.75 12.16 52.99
N ASN A 636 1.81 11.69 51.74
CA ASN A 636 3.04 11.17 51.14
C ASN A 636 4.10 12.28 51.05
N MET A 637 3.77 13.47 50.57
CA MET A 637 4.70 14.59 50.50
C MET A 637 5.24 14.98 51.87
N ILE A 638 4.38 15.07 52.90
CA ILE A 638 4.82 15.35 54.25
C ILE A 638 5.79 14.25 54.75
N ARG A 639 5.54 13.00 54.43
CA ARG A 639 6.43 11.89 54.80
C ARG A 639 7.76 11.95 54.06
N SER A 640 7.76 12.35 52.82
CA SER A 640 8.98 12.42 51.98
C SER A 640 9.86 13.62 52.37
N ILE A 641 9.27 14.75 52.77
CA ILE A 641 10.00 15.98 53.08
C ILE A 641 10.51 15.99 54.56
N PHE A 642 9.69 15.52 55.50
CA PHE A 642 9.99 15.66 56.93
C PHE A 642 10.43 14.34 57.55
N ILE A 643 11.49 14.40 58.37
CA ILE A 643 12.01 13.25 59.10
C ILE A 643 10.94 12.69 60.03
N GLN A 644 10.92 11.37 60.21
CA GLN A 644 9.98 10.70 61.11
C GLN A 644 10.09 11.24 62.52
N SER A 645 8.97 11.76 63.05
CA SER A 645 8.84 12.31 64.41
C SER A 645 7.40 12.17 64.88
N GLU A 646 7.22 12.13 66.22
CA GLU A 646 5.90 12.09 66.84
C GLU A 646 5.03 13.27 66.38
N ILE A 647 5.63 14.45 66.25
CA ILE A 647 4.93 15.66 65.79
C ILE A 647 4.42 15.51 64.35
N ARG A 648 5.26 15.02 63.50
CA ARG A 648 4.87 14.75 62.08
C ARG A 648 3.71 13.77 62.00
N ASP A 649 3.83 12.63 62.72
CA ASP A 649 2.83 11.57 62.66
C ASP A 649 1.50 12.02 63.29
N ASN A 650 1.53 12.89 64.33
CA ASN A 650 0.33 13.51 64.86
C ASN A 650 -0.38 14.41 63.84
N TYR A 651 0.36 15.30 63.21
CA TYR A 651 -0.22 16.16 62.15
C TYR A 651 -0.77 15.37 60.95
N ILE A 652 -0.10 14.30 60.57
CA ILE A 652 -0.63 13.41 59.51
C ILE A 652 -1.96 12.79 59.95
N ASN A 653 -2.06 12.33 61.18
CA ASN A 653 -3.32 11.79 61.72
C ASN A 653 -4.42 12.86 61.76
N GLU A 654 -4.09 14.08 62.16
CA GLU A 654 -5.04 15.21 62.15
C GLU A 654 -5.55 15.52 60.75
N ILE A 655 -4.69 15.53 59.72
CA ILE A 655 -5.08 15.73 58.33
C ILE A 655 -6.05 14.62 57.87
N ILE A 656 -5.71 13.35 58.17
CA ILE A 656 -6.54 12.20 57.79
C ILE A 656 -7.90 12.25 58.49
N GLU A 657 -7.92 12.56 59.81
CA GLU A 657 -9.15 12.66 60.56
C GLU A 657 -10.05 13.80 60.08
N PHE A 658 -9.46 14.98 59.80
CA PHE A 658 -10.20 16.14 59.32
C PHE A 658 -10.85 15.87 57.97
N ARG A 659 -10.10 15.26 57.01
CA ARG A 659 -10.60 14.90 55.67
C ARG A 659 -11.62 13.75 55.67
N ASN A 660 -11.59 12.88 56.69
CA ASN A 660 -12.59 11.82 56.84
C ASN A 660 -13.89 12.32 57.50
N MET A 661 -13.84 13.50 58.18
CA MET A 661 -15.02 14.12 58.81
C MET A 661 -15.76 15.07 57.87
N SER A 662 -15.11 15.58 56.85
CA SER A 662 -15.69 16.42 55.78
C SER A 662 -16.16 15.58 54.61
#